data_e86b671ce967aa4a53e35da18ca5d44c
#
_entry.id   e86b671ce967aa4a53e35da18ca5d44c
#
_cell.length_a   1.000
_cell.length_b   1.000
_cell.length_c   1.000
_cell.angle_alpha   90.00
_cell.angle_beta   90.00
_cell.angle_gamma   90.00
#
_symmetry.space_group_name_H-M   'P 1'
#
loop_
_entity.id
_entity.type
_entity.pdbx_description
1 polymer ?
#
loop_
_entity_poly.entity_id
_entity_poly.type
_entity_poly.pdbx_seq_one_letter_code
_entity_poly.pdbx_strand_id
1 'polypeptide(L)'
;MRLKAITQFLKDLGSGLKHFFTSRIVPFVLVVIVLFGILLSRLFSLQIVKGEYYKQNYTMKAQREIATVGPRGNIYDKNGELLAYSELAYSVVIEDCGYYDSTKVRNETLNEIIAKTISIIEENGDNLNFDFPIEYTEFGTYRYNIEGNSLQRFLRDILGKKSVGELTEEEKNITEYDLIKKLKTRYRIDSKYDDKTVLDIIYVRYNLSVNSYKRYISFTLARNVSEQTMAAILESSSELIGVGIEEEYLRKYNYSKYIAHIIGYTGKVSESELEELKLSNPDYTANDVVGKSGIESIYETVLAGKKGTTTMLVDTLGRVQEITAQEDAQVGNDIYLTIDVKLQEKIYNLLERRLAETLITNIVEGDETTAGLSGDIVMPVTRVYFAFIDNNMIDMDKIAESDTEAAKNVYSVFSSRKAEILNTILAEMQNGTPYNQLSDDMKEYIKRIRTLLIEKDILSKDKISSEDELSKKWSDGTISLKEYLEGAISNEWININNLDVSTDYPTTDEVIAVINELVMEEITKDSELNKLIYKELILNRTISGRLMCMILMEQGAVNHTDSEYVAISNGASPYEFVKNKISSLEITPAQLALDPCSGSCVMEDPNTGNIIALVSYPSYDINLFSGTIDSTYYKSLLNDKSTPLVNRATHTRIAPGSTFKPLIAVAALTEGIITSNDTIYCKGIFDSITPNIKCWNYPNEHGPLATEEALQRSCNVYFCELGYRLSFTSDGSLSFDYGLSRLKKYAEMLGLATKTGIQIQEAAPRASDYNPASSAIGQGTNAYTSLNLARYVSTIANRGTVYNSNLIGKITDSDGNVIKEFTPDVANKADSVSDATWTTVQNGMARVISEGAISMLTNRLPVKVCGKSGTAQEDKKRGNHACYVMFSQNDEGQAEVVTTVMLPYAYAASNAGIMAYYAMASYYDTEIPSSVYFDVNTNFIINE
;
A
#
# COMPACT_ATOMS: atom_id res chain seq x y z
N MET A 1 109.14 26.01 34.08
CA MET A 1 108.40 25.60 32.84
C MET A 1 106.93 25.84 32.97
N ARG A 2 106.27 25.72 34.11
CA ARG A 2 104.72 25.83 34.19
C ARG A 2 104.18 27.26 33.94
N LEU A 3 104.94 28.33 34.34
CA LEU A 3 104.46 29.72 34.12
C LEU A 3 104.40 30.15 32.65
N LYS A 4 105.39 29.70 31.83
CA LYS A 4 105.49 30.00 30.39
C LYS A 4 104.30 29.31 29.58
N ALA A 5 103.96 28.09 30.03
CA ALA A 5 102.80 27.36 29.40
C ALA A 5 101.43 28.01 29.67
N ILE A 6 101.24 28.53 30.89
CA ILE A 6 100.04 29.23 31.24
C ILE A 6 99.87 30.56 30.48
N THR A 7 101.02 31.29 30.31
CA THR A 7 101.01 32.55 29.56
C THR A 7 100.77 32.33 28.06
N GLN A 8 101.29 31.23 27.52
CA GLN A 8 101.01 30.86 26.12
C GLN A 8 99.56 30.46 25.93
N PHE A 9 99.03 29.63 26.83
CA PHE A 9 97.62 29.22 26.78
C PHE A 9 96.68 30.41 26.88
N LEU A 10 96.97 31.38 27.78
CA LEU A 10 96.17 32.62 27.89
C LEU A 10 96.29 33.52 26.66
N LYS A 11 97.52 33.54 25.96
CA LYS A 11 97.69 34.27 24.70
C LYS A 11 96.95 33.59 23.56
N ASP A 12 97.05 32.27 23.49
CA ASP A 12 96.34 31.50 22.47
C ASP A 12 94.77 31.55 22.69
N LEU A 13 94.36 31.54 23.91
CA LEU A 13 92.90 31.74 24.27
C LEU A 13 92.45 33.15 23.89
N GLY A 14 93.35 34.19 24.18
CA GLY A 14 92.99 35.56 23.80
C GLY A 14 93.01 35.81 22.29
N SER A 15 93.99 35.16 21.55
CA SER A 15 93.96 35.21 20.08
C SER A 15 92.73 34.43 19.47
N GLY A 16 92.37 33.28 20.03
CA GLY A 16 91.23 32.51 19.63
C GLY A 16 89.93 33.28 19.87
N LEU A 17 89.76 33.89 21.02
CA LEU A 17 88.66 34.77 21.36
C LEU A 17 88.57 35.98 20.43
N LYS A 18 89.75 36.63 20.13
CA LYS A 18 89.75 37.77 19.19
C LYS A 18 89.45 37.37 17.76
N HIS A 19 89.83 36.18 17.32
CA HIS A 19 89.46 35.64 16.02
C HIS A 19 88.02 35.23 15.93
N PHE A 20 87.43 34.69 17.03
CA PHE A 20 86.03 34.36 17.17
C PHE A 20 85.19 35.63 17.09
N PHE A 21 85.49 36.70 17.81
CA PHE A 21 84.72 37.93 17.76
C PHE A 21 84.87 38.77 16.50
N THR A 22 85.94 38.53 15.70
CA THR A 22 86.23 39.24 14.41
C THR A 22 85.63 38.41 13.21
N SER A 23 85.26 37.21 13.45
CA SER A 23 84.58 36.37 12.40
C SER A 23 83.31 37.00 11.96
N ARG A 24 83.08 37.08 10.65
CA ARG A 24 81.81 37.57 10.04
C ARG A 24 80.64 36.73 10.41
N ILE A 25 80.83 35.53 10.96
CA ILE A 25 79.78 34.61 11.42
C ILE A 25 79.21 35.05 12.78
N VAL A 26 80.05 35.67 13.69
CA VAL A 26 79.59 36.04 15.01
C VAL A 26 78.44 37.04 15.06
N PRO A 27 78.49 38.14 14.29
CA PRO A 27 77.29 39.04 14.21
C PRO A 27 76.10 38.35 13.61
N PHE A 28 76.28 37.43 12.70
CA PHE A 28 75.10 36.68 12.12
C PHE A 28 74.50 35.73 13.18
N VAL A 29 75.30 34.99 13.90
CA VAL A 29 74.87 34.14 15.03
C VAL A 29 74.20 34.95 16.13
N LEU A 30 74.75 36.15 16.43
CA LEU A 30 74.15 37.04 17.41
C LEU A 30 72.77 37.55 16.96
N VAL A 31 72.63 37.91 15.74
CA VAL A 31 71.32 38.29 15.14
C VAL A 31 70.35 37.13 15.22
N VAL A 32 70.79 35.90 14.86
CA VAL A 32 69.96 34.70 14.97
C VAL A 32 69.52 34.44 16.43
N ILE A 33 70.45 34.55 17.41
CA ILE A 33 70.10 34.37 18.79
C ILE A 33 69.16 35.47 19.31
N VAL A 34 69.31 36.71 18.89
CA VAL A 34 68.39 37.82 19.23
C VAL A 34 67.02 37.58 18.62
N LEU A 35 66.94 37.15 17.31
CA LEU A 35 65.69 36.81 16.66
C LEU A 35 65.01 35.62 17.36
N PHE A 36 65.77 34.58 17.69
CA PHE A 36 65.23 33.42 18.40
C PHE A 36 64.76 33.81 19.85
N GLY A 37 65.52 34.71 20.54
CA GLY A 37 65.06 35.26 21.81
C GLY A 37 63.79 36.08 21.74
N ILE A 38 63.62 36.85 20.65
CA ILE A 38 62.37 37.55 20.37
C ILE A 38 61.21 36.55 20.09
N LEU A 39 61.49 35.50 19.31
CA LEU A 39 60.51 34.42 19.03
C LEU A 39 60.11 33.67 20.30
N LEU A 40 61.04 33.28 21.12
CA LEU A 40 60.81 32.64 22.44
C LEU A 40 60.06 33.58 23.39
N SER A 41 60.43 34.85 23.47
CA SER A 41 59.70 35.83 24.26
C SER A 41 58.27 36.03 23.76
N ARG A 42 58.07 36.05 22.45
CA ARG A 42 56.75 36.14 21.86
C ARG A 42 55.94 34.87 22.13
N LEU A 43 56.54 33.68 21.98
CA LEU A 43 55.92 32.40 22.27
C LEU A 43 55.57 32.29 23.76
N PHE A 44 56.45 32.68 24.66
CA PHE A 44 56.23 32.73 26.12
C PHE A 44 55.05 33.70 26.43
N SER A 45 55.10 34.91 25.86
CA SER A 45 53.96 35.87 25.99
C SER A 45 52.63 35.32 25.51
N LEU A 46 52.59 34.62 24.37
CA LEU A 46 51.37 34.03 23.82
C LEU A 46 50.91 32.83 24.63
N GLN A 47 51.78 31.90 25.02
CA GLN A 47 51.41 30.67 25.69
C GLN A 47 51.25 30.76 27.20
N ILE A 48 52.03 31.58 27.89
CA ILE A 48 52.07 31.65 29.37
C ILE A 48 51.42 32.93 29.87
N VAL A 49 51.85 34.11 29.41
CA VAL A 49 51.32 35.37 29.92
C VAL A 49 49.90 35.67 29.43
N LYS A 50 49.65 35.36 28.16
CA LYS A 50 48.33 35.56 27.55
C LYS A 50 47.60 34.25 27.29
N GLY A 51 48.16 33.11 27.68
CA GLY A 51 47.55 31.77 27.42
C GLY A 51 46.20 31.61 28.05
N GLU A 52 46.05 32.06 29.29
CA GLU A 52 44.77 32.01 30.03
C GLU A 52 43.74 32.98 29.42
N TYR A 53 44.19 34.17 29.00
CA TYR A 53 43.35 35.15 28.29
C TYR A 53 42.87 34.59 26.94
N TYR A 54 43.74 33.93 26.15
CA TYR A 54 43.35 33.28 24.92
C TYR A 54 42.51 32.03 25.15
N LYS A 55 42.77 31.26 26.22
CA LYS A 55 42.00 30.09 26.60
C LYS A 55 40.56 30.46 27.03
N GLN A 56 40.40 31.62 27.66
CA GLN A 56 39.07 32.13 28.09
C GLN A 56 38.33 32.90 26.98
N ASN A 57 39.04 33.55 26.05
CA ASN A 57 38.44 34.40 25.05
C ASN A 57 38.45 33.81 23.61
N TYR A 58 39.22 32.74 23.36
CA TYR A 58 39.18 31.97 22.15
C TYR A 58 38.43 30.68 22.39
N THR A 59 37.14 30.75 22.63
CA THR A 59 36.24 29.66 22.28
C THR A 59 36.33 29.51 20.77
N MET A 60 36.77 28.33 20.26
CA MET A 60 36.66 28.02 18.85
C MET A 60 35.18 28.09 18.52
N LYS A 61 34.75 29.15 17.86
CA LYS A 61 33.38 29.32 17.37
C LYS A 61 33.32 28.60 16.03
N ALA A 62 32.51 27.56 15.94
CA ALA A 62 32.15 26.93 14.67
C ALA A 62 30.90 27.63 14.17
N GLN A 63 30.89 28.04 12.91
CA GLN A 63 29.66 28.49 12.26
C GLN A 63 28.83 27.25 11.94
N ARG A 64 27.57 27.24 12.37
CA ARG A 64 26.62 26.17 12.12
C ARG A 64 25.40 26.80 11.46
N GLU A 65 24.94 26.15 10.42
CA GLU A 65 23.72 26.50 9.70
C GLU A 65 22.69 25.41 10.00
N ILE A 66 21.55 25.81 10.55
CA ILE A 66 20.43 24.93 10.81
C ILE A 66 19.32 25.31 9.85
N ALA A 67 18.87 24.34 9.04
CA ALA A 67 17.72 24.51 8.20
C ALA A 67 16.45 24.32 9.04
N THR A 68 15.52 25.27 8.99
CA THR A 68 14.19 25.17 9.58
C THR A 68 13.23 24.75 8.48
N VAL A 69 12.51 23.63 8.68
CA VAL A 69 11.56 23.12 7.68
C VAL A 69 10.32 24.02 7.68
N GLY A 70 9.89 24.46 6.48
CA GLY A 70 8.61 25.16 6.31
C GLY A 70 7.43 24.18 6.34
N PRO A 71 6.29 24.58 6.93
CA PRO A 71 5.10 23.75 6.90
C PRO A 71 4.60 23.55 5.46
N ARG A 72 4.11 22.32 5.17
CA ARG A 72 3.47 22.02 3.89
C ARG A 72 2.15 22.77 3.77
N GLY A 73 1.81 23.21 2.57
CA GLY A 73 0.51 23.77 2.24
C GLY A 73 -0.63 22.80 2.56
N ASN A 74 -1.79 23.34 2.80
CA ASN A 74 -2.97 22.55 3.12
C ASN A 74 -3.64 21.99 1.86
N ILE A 75 -4.42 20.92 2.03
CA ILE A 75 -5.28 20.39 0.98
C ILE A 75 -6.73 20.51 1.46
N TYR A 76 -7.55 21.11 0.63
CA TYR A 76 -8.98 21.34 0.89
C TYR A 76 -9.84 20.62 -0.16
N ASP A 77 -11.07 20.31 0.21
CA ASP A 77 -12.10 19.89 -0.74
C ASP A 77 -12.66 21.11 -1.54
N LYS A 78 -13.61 20.87 -2.43
CA LYS A 78 -14.25 21.94 -3.22
C LYS A 78 -14.98 23.00 -2.39
N ASN A 79 -15.43 22.63 -1.18
CA ASN A 79 -16.20 23.49 -0.26
C ASN A 79 -15.30 24.20 0.77
N GLY A 80 -13.98 23.95 0.74
CA GLY A 80 -13.03 24.49 1.72
C GLY A 80 -12.92 23.65 2.98
N GLU A 81 -13.41 22.42 3.00
CA GLU A 81 -13.21 21.47 4.11
C GLU A 81 -11.75 21.01 4.13
N LEU A 82 -11.12 21.11 5.29
CA LEU A 82 -9.70 20.79 5.45
C LEU A 82 -9.45 19.27 5.41
N LEU A 83 -8.68 18.81 4.44
CA LEU A 83 -8.39 17.39 4.21
C LEU A 83 -7.00 17.00 4.73
N ALA A 84 -5.99 17.82 4.46
CA ALA A 84 -4.63 17.59 4.94
C ALA A 84 -4.01 18.90 5.40
N TYR A 85 -3.31 18.85 6.53
CA TYR A 85 -2.64 20.00 7.13
C TYR A 85 -1.38 19.60 7.87
N SER A 86 -0.55 20.58 8.19
CA SER A 86 0.67 20.38 8.96
C SER A 86 0.44 20.86 10.39
N GLU A 87 0.60 19.96 11.37
CA GLU A 87 0.51 20.25 12.80
C GLU A 87 1.91 20.42 13.36
N LEU A 88 2.14 21.51 14.12
CA LEU A 88 3.41 21.70 14.80
C LEU A 88 3.56 20.66 15.90
N ALA A 89 4.68 19.96 15.89
CA ALA A 89 5.04 18.96 16.87
C ALA A 89 6.48 19.16 17.35
N TYR A 90 6.80 18.61 18.49
CA TYR A 90 8.11 18.68 19.08
C TYR A 90 8.74 17.28 19.14
N SER A 91 9.99 17.17 18.70
CA SER A 91 10.76 15.94 18.73
C SER A 91 11.95 16.06 19.67
N VAL A 92 12.18 15.01 20.45
CA VAL A 92 13.40 14.89 21.26
C VAL A 92 14.49 14.31 20.40
N VAL A 93 15.59 15.04 20.27
CA VAL A 93 16.76 14.64 19.48
C VAL A 93 18.01 14.51 20.33
N ILE A 94 18.95 13.66 19.90
CA ILE A 94 20.26 13.49 20.56
C ILE A 94 21.40 13.56 19.56
N GLU A 95 22.49 14.23 19.97
CA GLU A 95 23.76 14.32 19.25
C GLU A 95 24.91 13.84 20.13
N ASP A 96 25.95 13.26 19.51
CA ASP A 96 27.20 12.94 20.19
C ASP A 96 28.16 14.12 20.11
N CYS A 97 27.84 15.22 20.77
CA CYS A 97 28.60 16.49 20.72
C CYS A 97 29.64 16.67 21.85
N GLY A 98 29.83 15.68 22.74
CA GLY A 98 30.68 15.78 23.89
C GLY A 98 32.20 15.65 23.59
N TYR A 99 33.02 16.40 24.35
CA TYR A 99 34.45 16.12 24.48
C TYR A 99 34.68 15.14 25.63
N TYR A 100 35.32 14.02 25.33
CA TYR A 100 35.53 12.94 26.28
C TYR A 100 37.00 12.63 26.38
N ASP A 101 37.50 12.46 27.61
CA ASP A 101 38.92 12.14 27.86
C ASP A 101 39.32 10.76 27.33
N SER A 102 38.37 9.87 27.16
CA SER A 102 38.59 8.52 26.63
C SER A 102 37.29 7.91 26.07
N THR A 103 37.44 6.88 25.24
CA THR A 103 36.29 6.08 24.74
C THR A 103 35.49 5.44 25.88
N LYS A 104 36.12 5.15 27.01
CA LYS A 104 35.46 4.62 28.20
C LYS A 104 34.47 5.65 28.75
N VAL A 105 34.97 6.86 29.04
CA VAL A 105 34.18 7.97 29.59
C VAL A 105 33.04 8.31 28.61
N ARG A 106 33.31 8.39 27.30
CA ARG A 106 32.31 8.63 26.28
C ARG A 106 31.16 7.61 26.35
N ASN A 107 31.48 6.31 26.42
CA ASN A 107 30.46 5.28 26.47
C ASN A 107 29.59 5.38 27.72
N GLU A 108 30.21 5.51 28.86
CA GLU A 108 29.53 5.62 30.18
C GLU A 108 28.62 6.85 30.22
N THR A 109 29.10 8.03 29.82
CA THR A 109 28.34 9.28 29.80
C THR A 109 27.19 9.24 28.83
N LEU A 110 27.41 8.78 27.59
CA LEU A 110 26.33 8.69 26.61
C LEU A 110 25.24 7.70 27.02
N ASN A 111 25.61 6.54 27.57
CA ASN A 111 24.63 5.57 28.07
C ASN A 111 23.78 6.16 29.20
N GLU A 112 24.37 6.96 30.06
CA GLU A 112 23.67 7.61 31.18
C GLU A 112 22.70 8.70 30.68
N ILE A 113 23.16 9.55 29.76
CA ILE A 113 22.32 10.55 29.10
C ILE A 113 21.14 9.90 28.37
N ILE A 114 21.40 8.86 27.55
CA ILE A 114 20.38 8.14 26.81
C ILE A 114 19.34 7.54 27.77
N ALA A 115 19.79 6.79 28.78
CA ALA A 115 18.89 6.16 29.75
C ALA A 115 18.03 7.19 30.50
N LYS A 116 18.63 8.33 30.92
CA LYS A 116 17.88 9.39 31.59
C LYS A 116 16.87 10.06 30.66
N THR A 117 17.23 10.31 29.41
CA THR A 117 16.33 10.89 28.41
C THR A 117 15.14 9.96 28.14
N ILE A 118 15.38 8.65 27.99
CA ILE A 118 14.34 7.64 27.81
C ILE A 118 13.40 7.62 29.02
N SER A 119 13.94 7.62 30.26
CA SER A 119 13.11 7.67 31.47
C SER A 119 12.18 8.87 31.49
N ILE A 120 12.68 10.07 31.13
CA ILE A 120 11.86 11.30 31.07
C ILE A 120 10.74 11.16 30.03
N ILE A 121 11.04 10.61 28.85
CA ILE A 121 10.03 10.40 27.78
C ILE A 121 8.93 9.46 28.27
N GLU A 122 9.29 8.30 28.80
CA GLU A 122 8.35 7.27 29.24
C GLU A 122 7.56 7.67 30.51
N GLU A 123 8.19 8.35 31.47
CA GLU A 123 7.53 8.83 32.68
C GLU A 123 6.42 9.85 32.38
N ASN A 124 6.53 10.60 31.29
CA ASN A 124 5.52 11.55 30.83
C ASN A 124 4.48 10.91 29.88
N GLY A 125 4.58 9.60 29.64
CA GLY A 125 3.62 8.85 28.83
C GLY A 125 3.87 8.90 27.31
N ASP A 126 5.00 9.45 26.89
CA ASP A 126 5.42 9.45 25.49
C ASP A 126 6.21 8.18 25.15
N ASN A 127 6.32 7.85 23.87
CA ASN A 127 7.01 6.65 23.41
C ASN A 127 8.27 7.00 22.61
N LEU A 128 9.25 6.10 22.66
CA LEU A 128 10.40 6.17 21.77
C LEU A 128 9.97 5.89 20.33
N ASN A 129 10.62 6.58 19.40
CA ASN A 129 10.52 6.25 17.98
C ASN A 129 11.41 5.02 17.68
N PHE A 130 10.95 3.84 18.14
CA PHE A 130 11.73 2.60 18.14
C PHE A 130 11.49 1.82 16.83
N ASP A 131 12.47 1.85 15.94
CA ASP A 131 12.50 1.07 14.71
C ASP A 131 13.79 0.26 14.67
N PHE A 132 13.76 -0.92 15.27
CA PHE A 132 14.91 -1.79 15.40
C PHE A 132 14.57 -3.25 15.12
N PRO A 133 15.44 -4.00 14.43
CA PRO A 133 15.19 -5.40 14.07
C PRO A 133 15.17 -6.39 15.23
N ILE A 134 15.32 -5.93 16.46
CA ILE A 134 15.17 -6.73 17.68
C ILE A 134 14.12 -6.05 18.56
N GLU A 135 13.14 -6.80 19.03
CA GLU A 135 12.14 -6.34 19.97
C GLU A 135 12.28 -7.03 21.33
N TYR A 136 11.80 -6.39 22.39
CA TYR A 136 11.67 -6.97 23.71
C TYR A 136 10.21 -7.36 23.93
N THR A 137 9.95 -8.65 24.06
CA THR A 137 8.60 -9.20 24.13
C THR A 137 7.96 -8.99 25.50
N GLU A 138 6.63 -9.07 25.59
CA GLU A 138 5.88 -9.04 26.86
C GLU A 138 6.29 -10.18 27.82
N PHE A 139 6.88 -11.25 27.30
CA PHE A 139 7.40 -12.37 28.09
C PHE A 139 8.82 -12.14 28.65
N GLY A 140 9.42 -10.96 28.41
CA GLY A 140 10.74 -10.64 28.93
C GLY A 140 11.90 -11.27 28.15
N THR A 141 11.72 -11.52 26.85
CA THR A 141 12.74 -12.10 25.97
C THR A 141 13.00 -11.21 24.76
N TYR A 142 14.22 -11.29 24.19
CA TYR A 142 14.53 -10.65 22.91
C TYR A 142 14.09 -11.53 21.74
N ARG A 143 13.60 -10.91 20.66
CA ARG A 143 13.23 -11.60 19.43
C ARG A 143 13.60 -10.76 18.21
N TYR A 144 14.12 -11.42 17.15
CA TYR A 144 14.22 -10.77 15.85
C TYR A 144 12.82 -10.62 15.25
N ASN A 145 12.51 -9.43 14.73
CA ASN A 145 11.27 -9.17 14.00
C ASN A 145 11.46 -9.19 12.47
N ILE A 146 12.65 -9.60 12.01
CA ILE A 146 13.03 -9.79 10.61
C ILE A 146 13.74 -11.13 10.44
N GLU A 147 13.69 -11.68 9.23
CA GLU A 147 14.26 -12.99 8.89
C GLU A 147 15.01 -12.98 7.56
N GLY A 148 15.69 -14.08 7.24
CA GLY A 148 16.33 -14.33 5.95
C GLY A 148 17.37 -13.26 5.58
N ASN A 149 17.34 -12.81 4.33
CA ASN A 149 18.30 -11.84 3.79
C ASN A 149 18.27 -10.48 4.52
N SER A 150 17.13 -10.08 5.07
CA SER A 150 17.00 -8.84 5.84
C SER A 150 17.76 -8.94 7.16
N LEU A 151 17.65 -10.07 7.85
CA LEU A 151 18.43 -10.36 9.06
C LEU A 151 19.93 -10.38 8.77
N GLN A 152 20.36 -11.02 7.68
CA GLN A 152 21.78 -11.08 7.31
C GLN A 152 22.35 -9.68 7.00
N ARG A 153 21.58 -8.81 6.37
CA ARG A 153 21.99 -7.40 6.14
C ARG A 153 22.09 -6.63 7.45
N PHE A 154 21.11 -6.77 8.32
CA PHE A 154 21.15 -6.15 9.65
C PHE A 154 22.36 -6.63 10.45
N LEU A 155 22.64 -7.93 10.51
CA LEU A 155 23.80 -8.50 11.21
C LEU A 155 25.12 -7.98 10.63
N ARG A 156 25.25 -7.87 9.30
CA ARG A 156 26.39 -7.24 8.63
C ARG A 156 26.60 -5.82 9.15
N ASP A 157 25.54 -5.00 9.18
CA ASP A 157 25.64 -3.58 9.52
C ASP A 157 25.94 -3.36 11.00
N ILE A 158 25.23 -4.06 11.89
CA ILE A 158 25.42 -3.90 13.34
C ILE A 158 26.76 -4.46 13.83
N LEU A 159 27.28 -5.49 13.17
CA LEU A 159 28.59 -6.05 13.46
C LEU A 159 29.74 -5.26 12.78
N GLY A 160 29.39 -4.33 11.86
CA GLY A 160 30.35 -3.45 11.20
C GLY A 160 31.15 -4.14 10.08
N LYS A 161 30.55 -5.10 9.38
CA LYS A 161 31.14 -5.80 8.22
C LYS A 161 30.84 -5.04 6.92
N LYS A 162 31.68 -5.22 5.91
CA LYS A 162 31.51 -4.55 4.60
C LYS A 162 30.52 -5.26 3.69
N SER A 163 30.42 -6.59 3.82
CA SER A 163 29.50 -7.41 3.04
C SER A 163 28.95 -8.56 3.88
N VAL A 164 27.80 -9.13 3.46
CA VAL A 164 27.21 -10.32 4.08
C VAL A 164 28.17 -11.52 4.04
N GLY A 165 28.99 -11.63 2.98
CA GLY A 165 29.99 -12.68 2.85
C GLY A 165 31.16 -12.61 3.86
N GLU A 166 31.33 -11.49 4.58
CA GLU A 166 32.32 -11.34 5.66
C GLU A 166 31.79 -11.82 7.03
N LEU A 167 30.52 -12.18 7.14
CA LEU A 167 29.95 -12.79 8.34
C LEU A 167 30.45 -14.24 8.46
N THR A 168 30.92 -14.60 9.64
CA THR A 168 31.21 -16.01 9.95
C THR A 168 29.92 -16.78 10.13
N GLU A 169 29.95 -18.12 10.04
CA GLU A 169 28.74 -18.94 10.28
C GLU A 169 28.16 -18.74 11.68
N GLU A 170 29.01 -18.52 12.68
CA GLU A 170 28.56 -18.16 14.04
C GLU A 170 27.88 -16.79 14.06
N GLU A 171 28.34 -15.82 13.26
CA GLU A 171 27.74 -14.49 13.17
C GLU A 171 26.46 -14.47 12.34
N LYS A 172 26.29 -15.36 11.37
CA LYS A 172 25.05 -15.53 10.61
C LYS A 172 23.91 -16.13 11.44
N ASN A 173 24.27 -17.03 12.38
CA ASN A 173 23.35 -17.76 13.22
C ASN A 173 23.35 -17.28 14.68
N ILE A 174 23.82 -16.06 14.93
CA ILE A 174 23.90 -15.49 16.28
C ILE A 174 22.50 -15.30 16.86
N THR A 175 22.29 -15.77 18.08
CA THR A 175 21.01 -15.56 18.78
C THR A 175 20.85 -14.10 19.18
N GLU A 176 19.62 -13.64 19.37
CA GLU A 176 19.30 -12.29 19.85
C GLU A 176 20.04 -11.99 21.15
N TYR A 177 20.00 -12.94 22.07
CA TYR A 177 20.64 -12.81 23.39
C TYR A 177 22.16 -12.64 23.27
N ASP A 178 22.84 -13.42 22.43
CA ASP A 178 24.29 -13.35 22.27
C ASP A 178 24.70 -12.06 21.53
N LEU A 179 23.88 -11.62 20.58
CA LEU A 179 24.09 -10.33 19.89
C LEU A 179 23.97 -9.17 20.89
N ILE A 180 22.90 -9.12 21.68
CA ILE A 180 22.71 -8.10 22.72
C ILE A 180 23.85 -8.11 23.73
N LYS A 181 24.31 -9.28 24.19
CA LYS A 181 25.46 -9.43 25.09
C LYS A 181 26.76 -8.88 24.48
N LYS A 182 26.99 -9.15 23.18
CA LYS A 182 28.14 -8.63 22.42
C LYS A 182 28.08 -7.10 22.32
N LEU A 183 26.90 -6.54 22.05
CA LEU A 183 26.68 -5.09 21.95
C LEU A 183 26.76 -4.39 23.31
N LYS A 184 26.22 -4.98 24.36
CA LYS A 184 26.33 -4.52 25.75
C LYS A 184 27.80 -4.36 26.14
N THR A 185 28.64 -5.34 25.77
CA THR A 185 30.09 -5.28 25.98
C THR A 185 30.75 -4.19 25.12
N ARG A 186 30.40 -4.09 23.82
CA ARG A 186 30.94 -3.08 22.89
C ARG A 186 30.68 -1.66 23.37
N TYR A 187 29.44 -1.37 23.79
CA TYR A 187 29.02 -0.05 24.26
C TYR A 187 29.23 0.18 25.74
N ARG A 188 29.74 -0.82 26.50
CA ARG A 188 29.99 -0.75 27.94
C ARG A 188 28.73 -0.35 28.73
N ILE A 189 27.60 -0.98 28.43
CA ILE A 189 26.36 -0.70 29.13
C ILE A 189 26.40 -1.38 30.50
N ASP A 190 26.09 -0.60 31.55
CA ASP A 190 26.14 -1.05 32.94
C ASP A 190 25.07 -2.14 33.19
N SER A 191 25.38 -3.05 34.09
CA SER A 191 24.44 -4.08 34.54
C SER A 191 23.31 -3.57 35.44
N LYS A 192 23.35 -2.28 35.82
CA LYS A 192 22.25 -1.64 36.56
C LYS A 192 20.98 -1.44 35.78
N TYR A 193 21.07 -1.43 34.44
CA TYR A 193 19.92 -1.25 33.54
C TYR A 193 19.22 -2.59 33.30
N ASP A 194 17.89 -2.57 33.29
CA ASP A 194 17.06 -3.71 32.89
C ASP A 194 17.21 -4.01 31.39
N ASP A 195 16.72 -5.18 30.98
CA ASP A 195 16.92 -5.69 29.63
C ASP A 195 16.26 -4.84 28.55
N LYS A 196 15.10 -4.22 28.84
CA LYS A 196 14.42 -3.28 27.93
C LYS A 196 15.28 -2.04 27.72
N THR A 197 15.67 -1.37 28.81
CA THR A 197 16.54 -0.18 28.77
C THR A 197 17.87 -0.48 28.07
N VAL A 198 18.43 -1.68 28.25
CA VAL A 198 19.64 -2.11 27.52
C VAL A 198 19.41 -2.12 26.02
N LEU A 199 18.29 -2.66 25.56
CA LEU A 199 17.94 -2.69 24.13
C LEU A 199 17.76 -1.27 23.57
N ASP A 200 17.06 -0.41 24.30
CA ASP A 200 16.82 0.98 23.91
C ASP A 200 18.14 1.77 23.80
N ILE A 201 19.07 1.60 24.77
CA ILE A 201 20.40 2.20 24.68
C ILE A 201 21.15 1.67 23.44
N ILE A 202 21.10 0.37 23.17
CA ILE A 202 21.75 -0.23 21.99
C ILE A 202 21.19 0.36 20.70
N TYR A 203 19.87 0.51 20.61
CA TYR A 203 19.20 1.12 19.47
C TYR A 203 19.70 2.53 19.18
N VAL A 204 19.69 3.39 20.20
CA VAL A 204 20.19 4.78 20.08
C VAL A 204 21.67 4.82 19.71
N ARG A 205 22.51 4.00 20.39
CA ARG A 205 23.96 3.92 20.13
C ARG A 205 24.29 3.42 18.73
N TYR A 206 23.50 2.47 18.22
CA TYR A 206 23.65 1.99 16.86
C TYR A 206 23.37 3.10 15.85
N ASN A 207 22.26 3.82 15.97
CA ASN A 207 21.90 4.92 15.09
C ASN A 207 22.92 6.08 15.15
N LEU A 208 23.40 6.46 16.31
CA LEU A 208 24.49 7.43 16.45
C LEU A 208 25.80 6.93 15.80
N SER A 209 26.05 5.62 15.77
CA SER A 209 27.25 5.04 15.15
C SER A 209 27.19 5.01 13.62
N VAL A 210 26.01 4.85 13.03
CA VAL A 210 25.79 4.93 11.58
C VAL A 210 26.19 6.32 11.07
N ASN A 211 25.91 7.36 11.83
CA ASN A 211 26.25 8.75 11.52
C ASN A 211 27.63 9.19 12.04
N SER A 212 28.51 8.25 12.41
CA SER A 212 29.78 8.52 13.09
C SER A 212 30.77 9.47 12.36
N TYR A 213 30.65 9.61 11.03
CA TYR A 213 31.40 10.57 10.23
C TYR A 213 30.84 12.00 10.24
N LYS A 214 29.58 12.16 10.73
CA LYS A 214 28.87 13.44 10.83
C LYS A 214 28.23 13.54 12.21
N ARG A 215 29.08 13.62 13.25
CA ARG A 215 28.67 13.62 14.68
C ARG A 215 27.67 14.70 15.08
N TYR A 216 27.49 15.70 14.25
CA TYR A 216 26.58 16.82 14.41
C TYR A 216 25.22 16.60 13.72
N ILE A 217 24.93 15.41 13.22
CA ILE A 217 23.58 15.05 12.77
C ILE A 217 22.85 14.49 13.98
N SER A 218 21.77 15.16 14.36
CA SER A 218 20.87 14.72 15.42
C SER A 218 20.18 13.40 15.06
N PHE A 219 19.96 12.57 16.06
CA PHE A 219 19.13 11.37 15.96
C PHE A 219 17.84 11.62 16.76
N THR A 220 16.67 11.42 16.13
CA THR A 220 15.37 11.62 16.77
C THR A 220 15.04 10.43 17.68
N LEU A 221 14.93 10.68 18.99
CA LEU A 221 14.58 9.69 20.01
C LEU A 221 13.07 9.46 20.10
N ALA A 222 12.31 10.55 20.14
CA ALA A 222 10.87 10.52 20.21
C ALA A 222 10.28 11.66 19.37
N ARG A 223 9.16 11.38 18.70
CA ARG A 223 8.44 12.35 17.89
C ARG A 223 7.11 12.70 18.54
N ASN A 224 6.61 13.91 18.24
CA ASN A 224 5.31 14.37 18.72
C ASN A 224 5.17 14.20 20.24
N VAL A 225 6.20 14.63 20.98
CA VAL A 225 6.20 14.52 22.43
C VAL A 225 5.29 15.57 23.07
N SER A 226 4.77 15.23 24.24
CA SER A 226 3.91 16.13 25.02
C SER A 226 4.65 17.38 25.49
N GLU A 227 3.92 18.44 25.78
CA GLU A 227 4.49 19.65 26.36
C GLU A 227 5.19 19.37 27.69
N GLN A 228 4.75 18.36 28.44
CA GLN A 228 5.35 17.92 29.70
C GLN A 228 6.76 17.34 29.46
N THR A 229 6.89 16.45 28.47
CA THR A 229 8.20 15.88 28.07
C THR A 229 9.14 16.96 27.56
N MET A 230 8.64 17.87 26.70
CA MET A 230 9.41 19.00 26.20
C MET A 230 9.95 19.85 27.37
N ALA A 231 9.11 20.23 28.30
CA ALA A 231 9.51 21.04 29.47
C ALA A 231 10.54 20.31 30.33
N ALA A 232 10.34 19.02 30.62
CA ALA A 232 11.24 18.20 31.44
C ALA A 232 12.63 18.04 30.78
N ILE A 233 12.71 17.88 29.47
CA ILE A 233 13.96 17.82 28.71
C ILE A 233 14.69 19.17 28.75
N LEU A 234 13.98 20.27 28.54
CA LEU A 234 14.55 21.62 28.58
C LEU A 234 15.06 21.98 29.99
N GLU A 235 14.33 21.65 31.03
CA GLU A 235 14.77 21.84 32.44
C GLU A 235 16.02 21.02 32.77
N SER A 236 16.14 19.80 32.22
CA SER A 236 17.25 18.90 32.42
C SER A 236 18.44 19.15 31.47
N SER A 237 18.37 20.15 30.59
CA SER A 237 19.35 20.43 29.53
C SER A 237 20.82 20.53 30.00
N SER A 238 21.07 20.97 31.24
CA SER A 238 22.41 21.03 31.80
C SER A 238 23.01 19.66 32.11
N GLU A 239 22.21 18.63 32.30
CA GLU A 239 22.60 17.24 32.57
C GLU A 239 22.53 16.37 31.32
N LEU A 240 21.67 16.75 30.37
CA LEU A 240 21.43 16.06 29.12
C LEU A 240 22.20 16.67 27.93
N ILE A 241 23.54 16.68 28.07
CA ILE A 241 24.41 17.27 27.05
C ILE A 241 24.23 16.55 25.71
N GLY A 242 23.86 17.32 24.67
CA GLY A 242 23.60 16.79 23.33
C GLY A 242 22.18 16.38 23.08
N VAL A 243 21.30 16.44 24.08
CA VAL A 243 19.85 16.27 23.90
C VAL A 243 19.19 17.64 23.67
N GLY A 244 18.31 17.71 22.71
CA GLY A 244 17.59 18.94 22.35
C GLY A 244 16.15 18.66 21.94
N ILE A 245 15.41 19.76 21.76
CA ILE A 245 14.07 19.74 21.16
C ILE A 245 14.18 20.36 19.77
N GLU A 246 13.67 19.66 18.78
CA GLU A 246 13.50 20.16 17.42
C GLU A 246 12.00 20.30 17.11
N GLU A 247 11.64 21.40 16.44
CA GLU A 247 10.31 21.60 15.90
C GLU A 247 10.19 20.82 14.58
N GLU A 248 9.15 20.05 14.45
CA GLU A 248 8.79 19.39 13.20
C GLU A 248 7.32 19.58 12.87
N TYR A 249 6.96 19.40 11.62
CA TYR A 249 5.60 19.46 11.18
C TYR A 249 5.10 18.06 10.82
N LEU A 250 4.11 17.57 11.58
CA LEU A 250 3.45 16.30 11.31
C LEU A 250 2.31 16.52 10.34
N ARG A 251 2.30 15.74 9.27
CA ARG A 251 1.19 15.74 8.31
C ARG A 251 0.01 14.98 8.88
N LYS A 252 -1.16 15.63 8.97
CA LYS A 252 -2.41 15.06 9.46
C LYS A 252 -3.46 15.08 8.37
N TYR A 253 -4.31 14.07 8.38
CA TYR A 253 -5.35 13.88 7.37
C TYR A 253 -6.71 13.71 8.04
N ASN A 254 -7.60 14.67 7.82
CA ASN A 254 -9.02 14.51 8.13
C ASN A 254 -9.65 13.59 7.09
N TYR A 255 -10.68 12.84 7.47
CA TYR A 255 -11.31 11.88 6.55
C TYR A 255 -10.36 10.83 5.96
N SER A 256 -9.28 10.49 6.65
CA SER A 256 -8.13 9.71 6.18
C SER A 256 -8.52 8.45 5.39
N LYS A 257 -9.43 7.62 5.92
CA LYS A 257 -9.97 6.41 5.29
C LYS A 257 -10.64 6.68 3.93
N TYR A 258 -11.34 7.81 3.81
CA TYR A 258 -12.17 8.10 2.63
C TYR A 258 -11.40 8.73 1.47
N ILE A 259 -10.24 9.32 1.76
CA ILE A 259 -9.41 10.06 0.79
C ILE A 259 -8.04 9.44 0.53
N ALA A 260 -7.72 8.31 1.18
CA ALA A 260 -6.41 7.66 1.13
C ALA A 260 -5.89 7.48 -0.31
N HIS A 261 -6.73 6.95 -1.17
CA HIS A 261 -6.38 6.67 -2.56
C HIS A 261 -6.24 7.91 -3.46
N ILE A 262 -6.68 9.08 -2.99
CA ILE A 262 -6.63 10.34 -3.73
C ILE A 262 -5.45 11.18 -3.26
N ILE A 263 -5.42 11.49 -1.97
CA ILE A 263 -4.41 12.39 -1.39
C ILE A 263 -3.06 11.68 -1.25
N GLY A 264 -3.07 10.39 -0.86
CA GLY A 264 -1.85 9.67 -0.53
C GLY A 264 -1.30 10.09 0.84
N TYR A 265 -0.01 9.91 1.05
CA TYR A 265 0.63 10.17 2.33
C TYR A 265 2.06 10.70 2.15
N THR A 266 2.63 11.23 3.23
CA THR A 266 4.01 11.72 3.28
C THR A 266 4.90 10.74 4.05
N GLY A 267 6.16 10.66 3.68
CA GLY A 267 7.14 9.82 4.33
C GLY A 267 8.57 10.25 4.02
N LYS A 268 9.54 9.63 4.66
CA LYS A 268 10.95 9.94 4.46
C LYS A 268 11.37 9.69 3.00
N VAL A 269 12.13 10.63 2.43
CA VAL A 269 12.62 10.55 1.06
C VAL A 269 13.54 9.34 0.87
N SER A 270 13.37 8.58 -0.20
CA SER A 270 14.29 7.53 -0.62
C SER A 270 15.44 8.10 -1.45
N GLU A 271 16.49 7.32 -1.66
CA GLU A 271 17.67 7.77 -2.43
C GLU A 271 17.30 8.12 -3.89
N SER A 272 16.47 7.31 -4.52
CA SER A 272 15.99 7.55 -5.90
C SER A 272 15.09 8.79 -6.02
N GLU A 273 14.17 9.00 -5.07
CA GLU A 273 13.32 10.19 -5.03
C GLU A 273 14.15 11.45 -4.77
N LEU A 274 15.17 11.35 -3.91
CA LEU A 274 16.06 12.48 -3.61
C LEU A 274 16.85 12.94 -4.85
N GLU A 275 17.34 11.99 -5.66
CA GLU A 275 18.01 12.32 -6.92
C GLU A 275 17.09 13.05 -7.87
N GLU A 276 15.83 12.59 -8.00
CA GLU A 276 14.83 13.23 -8.87
C GLU A 276 14.43 14.62 -8.36
N LEU A 277 14.13 14.75 -7.06
CA LEU A 277 13.71 16.02 -6.46
C LEU A 277 14.82 17.09 -6.50
N LYS A 278 16.07 16.69 -6.36
CA LYS A 278 17.23 17.61 -6.49
C LYS A 278 17.38 18.23 -7.88
N LEU A 279 16.82 17.63 -8.92
CA LEU A 279 16.80 18.24 -10.26
C LEU A 279 15.88 19.48 -10.29
N SER A 280 14.83 19.49 -9.48
CA SER A 280 13.88 20.62 -9.39
C SER A 280 14.25 21.60 -8.27
N ASN A 281 14.75 21.11 -7.14
CA ASN A 281 15.19 21.93 -6.01
C ASN A 281 16.37 21.25 -5.29
N PRO A 282 17.60 21.83 -5.37
CA PRO A 282 18.81 21.26 -4.75
C PRO A 282 18.81 21.24 -3.21
N ASP A 283 17.86 21.93 -2.55
CA ASP A 283 17.78 22.04 -1.08
C ASP A 283 17.20 20.78 -0.42
N TYR A 284 16.71 19.81 -1.21
CA TYR A 284 16.28 18.53 -0.65
C TYR A 284 17.44 17.72 -0.06
N THR A 285 17.21 17.16 1.09
CA THR A 285 18.17 16.33 1.85
C THR A 285 17.60 14.95 2.17
N ALA A 286 18.44 14.01 2.55
CA ALA A 286 18.04 12.64 2.90
C ALA A 286 17.13 12.53 4.14
N ASN A 287 16.99 13.61 4.92
CA ASN A 287 16.14 13.67 6.10
C ASN A 287 14.75 14.26 5.83
N ASP A 288 14.50 14.76 4.62
CA ASP A 288 13.24 15.41 4.31
C ASP A 288 12.09 14.41 4.20
N VAL A 289 10.91 14.89 4.58
CA VAL A 289 9.64 14.20 4.42
C VAL A 289 8.97 14.75 3.17
N VAL A 290 8.66 13.84 2.24
CA VAL A 290 8.07 14.16 0.94
C VAL A 290 6.79 13.38 0.70
N GLY A 291 5.99 13.78 -0.26
CA GLY A 291 4.82 13.01 -0.71
C GLY A 291 5.23 11.68 -1.34
N LYS A 292 4.64 10.59 -0.90
CA LYS A 292 4.96 9.21 -1.36
C LYS A 292 3.99 8.71 -2.41
N SER A 293 2.76 9.16 -2.38
CA SER A 293 1.71 8.75 -3.32
C SER A 293 0.64 9.85 -3.48
N GLY A 294 -0.26 9.68 -4.44
CA GLY A 294 -1.41 10.56 -4.65
C GLY A 294 -1.04 12.03 -4.90
N ILE A 295 -1.93 12.93 -4.50
CA ILE A 295 -1.75 14.38 -4.65
C ILE A 295 -0.53 14.89 -3.88
N GLU A 296 -0.23 14.31 -2.70
CA GLU A 296 0.96 14.67 -1.91
C GLU A 296 2.25 14.49 -2.72
N SER A 297 2.37 13.41 -3.49
CA SER A 297 3.55 13.13 -4.31
C SER A 297 3.57 13.96 -5.60
N ILE A 298 2.45 14.03 -6.31
CA ILE A 298 2.37 14.66 -7.63
C ILE A 298 2.55 16.18 -7.54
N TYR A 299 2.05 16.76 -6.46
CA TYR A 299 2.17 18.20 -6.18
C TYR A 299 3.19 18.50 -5.09
N GLU A 300 4.20 17.64 -4.91
CA GLU A 300 5.27 17.82 -3.92
C GLU A 300 5.87 19.24 -3.97
N THR A 301 6.26 19.70 -5.15
CA THR A 301 6.90 21.03 -5.34
C THR A 301 5.97 22.22 -5.09
N VAL A 302 4.66 22.00 -5.08
CA VAL A 302 3.64 23.01 -4.77
C VAL A 302 3.36 23.04 -3.26
N LEU A 303 3.19 21.85 -2.68
CA LEU A 303 2.86 21.68 -1.27
C LEU A 303 4.06 21.91 -0.36
N ALA A 304 5.28 21.55 -0.79
CA ALA A 304 6.48 21.71 0.02
C ALA A 304 6.72 23.19 0.37
N GLY A 305 6.90 23.48 1.66
CA GLY A 305 7.34 24.78 2.13
C GLY A 305 8.81 25.03 1.74
N LYS A 306 9.22 26.29 1.71
CA LYS A 306 10.63 26.65 1.57
C LYS A 306 11.31 26.63 2.93
N LYS A 307 12.50 26.02 2.98
CA LYS A 307 13.29 25.97 4.20
C LYS A 307 13.78 27.37 4.56
N GLY A 308 13.67 27.69 5.83
CA GLY A 308 14.40 28.79 6.44
C GLY A 308 15.80 28.35 6.84
N THR A 309 16.69 29.29 7.08
CA THR A 309 18.04 29.01 7.54
C THR A 309 18.39 29.92 8.72
N THR A 310 18.90 29.30 9.79
CA THR A 310 19.47 30.04 10.93
C THR A 310 20.94 29.75 11.00
N THR A 311 21.76 30.77 10.71
CA THR A 311 23.21 30.70 10.86
C THR A 311 23.61 31.17 12.24
N MET A 312 24.28 30.30 12.98
CA MET A 312 24.69 30.60 14.35
C MET A 312 26.17 30.25 14.61
N LEU A 313 26.78 30.98 15.51
CA LEU A 313 28.09 30.63 16.06
C LEU A 313 27.87 29.79 17.31
N VAL A 314 28.41 28.57 17.31
CA VAL A 314 28.36 27.67 18.46
C VAL A 314 29.73 27.49 19.07
N ASP A 315 29.78 27.25 20.36
CA ASP A 315 31.00 26.88 21.06
C ASP A 315 31.37 25.40 20.84
N THR A 316 32.46 24.95 21.41
CA THR A 316 32.91 23.56 21.32
C THR A 316 32.03 22.53 21.98
N LEU A 317 31.01 22.97 22.73
CA LEU A 317 30.00 22.15 23.37
C LEU A 317 28.66 22.23 22.64
N GLY A 318 28.63 22.84 21.44
CA GLY A 318 27.41 22.99 20.66
C GLY A 318 26.46 24.11 21.15
N ARG A 319 26.84 24.90 22.15
CA ARG A 319 25.99 25.97 22.69
C ARG A 319 26.01 27.20 21.80
N VAL A 320 24.82 27.68 21.43
CA VAL A 320 24.66 28.89 20.64
C VAL A 320 25.22 30.10 21.37
N GLN A 321 26.19 30.77 20.74
CA GLN A 321 26.82 32.00 21.26
C GLN A 321 26.18 33.24 20.59
N GLU A 322 25.83 33.14 19.32
CA GLU A 322 25.33 34.28 18.56
C GLU A 322 24.61 33.77 17.32
N ILE A 323 23.44 34.31 17.00
CA ILE A 323 22.75 34.12 15.73
C ILE A 323 23.21 35.21 14.77
N THR A 324 23.85 34.82 13.69
CA THR A 324 24.48 35.78 12.75
C THR A 324 23.61 36.13 11.57
N ALA A 325 22.70 35.24 11.16
CA ALA A 325 21.70 35.45 10.12
C ALA A 325 20.50 34.52 10.36
N GLN A 326 19.33 34.99 10.00
CA GLN A 326 18.10 34.21 10.02
C GLN A 326 17.27 34.52 8.79
N GLU A 327 16.83 33.49 8.10
CA GLU A 327 15.85 33.55 7.03
C GLU A 327 14.68 32.64 7.42
N ASP A 328 13.48 33.20 7.50
CA ASP A 328 12.31 32.46 7.97
C ASP A 328 11.84 31.45 6.94
N ALA A 329 11.39 30.30 7.41
CA ALA A 329 10.76 29.30 6.56
C ALA A 329 9.43 29.82 5.97
N GLN A 330 9.12 29.41 4.74
CA GLN A 330 7.87 29.79 4.07
C GLN A 330 6.94 28.57 3.99
N VAL A 331 5.66 28.80 4.20
CA VAL A 331 4.60 27.81 4.03
C VAL A 331 4.47 27.43 2.56
N GLY A 332 4.19 26.17 2.26
CA GLY A 332 3.84 25.73 0.91
C GLY A 332 2.49 26.27 0.44
N ASN A 333 2.21 26.10 -0.84
CA ASN A 333 0.95 26.55 -1.43
C ASN A 333 -0.18 25.56 -1.14
N ASP A 334 -1.40 26.05 -0.98
CA ASP A 334 -2.59 25.27 -0.72
C ASP A 334 -3.22 24.75 -2.01
N ILE A 335 -3.83 23.55 -1.93
CA ILE A 335 -4.52 22.92 -3.05
C ILE A 335 -6.00 22.72 -2.69
N TYR A 336 -6.88 23.15 -3.59
CA TYR A 336 -8.31 22.87 -3.51
C TYR A 336 -8.68 21.82 -4.54
N LEU A 337 -9.22 20.70 -4.07
CA LEU A 337 -9.70 19.62 -4.91
C LEU A 337 -11.07 19.92 -5.49
N THR A 338 -11.49 19.14 -6.50
CA THR A 338 -12.86 19.13 -7.03
C THR A 338 -13.80 18.23 -6.26
N ILE A 339 -13.24 17.37 -5.40
CA ILE A 339 -13.96 16.39 -4.57
C ILE A 339 -14.82 17.09 -3.51
N ASP A 340 -16.02 16.56 -3.27
CA ASP A 340 -16.84 16.83 -2.09
C ASP A 340 -16.62 15.71 -1.08
N VAL A 341 -15.91 16.01 0.00
CA VAL A 341 -15.48 14.95 0.95
C VAL A 341 -16.65 14.36 1.73
N LYS A 342 -17.69 15.15 2.04
CA LYS A 342 -18.86 14.65 2.77
C LYS A 342 -19.69 13.72 1.90
N LEU A 343 -19.80 14.05 0.61
CA LEU A 343 -20.40 13.15 -0.36
C LEU A 343 -19.55 11.87 -0.55
N GLN A 344 -18.23 12.02 -0.65
CA GLN A 344 -17.26 10.91 -0.72
C GLN A 344 -17.44 9.93 0.45
N GLU A 345 -17.46 10.43 1.68
CA GLU A 345 -17.69 9.64 2.89
C GLU A 345 -19.05 8.94 2.87
N LYS A 346 -20.11 9.67 2.53
CA LYS A 346 -21.47 9.11 2.47
C LYS A 346 -21.57 7.97 1.45
N ILE A 347 -20.99 8.16 0.25
CA ILE A 347 -20.95 7.13 -0.79
C ILE A 347 -20.11 5.92 -0.36
N TYR A 348 -18.97 6.13 0.30
CA TYR A 348 -18.14 5.04 0.82
C TYR A 348 -18.92 4.15 1.79
N ASN A 349 -19.58 4.75 2.78
CA ASN A 349 -20.36 4.04 3.78
C ASN A 349 -21.57 3.31 3.16
N LEU A 350 -22.22 3.90 2.15
CA LEU A 350 -23.30 3.28 1.41
C LEU A 350 -22.80 2.12 0.53
N LEU A 351 -21.59 2.22 -0.02
CA LEU A 351 -20.97 1.15 -0.78
C LEU A 351 -20.64 -0.05 0.11
N GLU A 352 -20.04 0.18 1.28
CA GLU A 352 -19.77 -0.85 2.29
C GLU A 352 -21.06 -1.57 2.69
N ARG A 353 -22.10 -0.80 3.01
CA ARG A 353 -23.43 -1.33 3.34
C ARG A 353 -24.01 -2.14 2.17
N ARG A 354 -23.95 -1.64 0.93
CA ARG A 354 -24.51 -2.36 -0.23
C ARG A 354 -23.80 -3.70 -0.48
N LEU A 355 -22.48 -3.74 -0.29
CA LEU A 355 -21.71 -4.98 -0.39
C LEU A 355 -22.12 -5.97 0.72
N ALA A 356 -22.31 -5.51 1.95
CA ALA A 356 -22.80 -6.34 3.06
C ALA A 356 -24.20 -6.91 2.80
N GLU A 357 -25.13 -6.09 2.33
CA GLU A 357 -26.50 -6.52 1.94
C GLU A 357 -26.46 -7.58 0.83
N THR A 358 -25.59 -7.37 -0.18
CA THR A 358 -25.40 -8.34 -1.28
C THR A 358 -24.80 -9.64 -0.75
N LEU A 359 -23.84 -9.58 0.14
CA LEU A 359 -23.22 -10.76 0.75
C LEU A 359 -24.24 -11.57 1.56
N ILE A 360 -24.99 -10.91 2.46
CA ILE A 360 -26.03 -11.54 3.30
C ILE A 360 -27.09 -12.25 2.45
N THR A 361 -27.50 -11.66 1.34
CA THR A 361 -28.51 -12.23 0.45
C THR A 361 -28.03 -13.55 -0.20
N ASN A 362 -26.73 -13.69 -0.40
CA ASN A 362 -26.13 -14.85 -1.07
C ASN A 362 -25.54 -15.89 -0.10
N ILE A 363 -25.40 -15.58 1.21
CA ILE A 363 -24.98 -16.55 2.21
C ILE A 363 -26.15 -17.49 2.52
N VAL A 364 -25.91 -18.81 2.40
CA VAL A 364 -26.87 -19.86 2.73
C VAL A 364 -26.37 -20.69 3.90
N GLU A 365 -27.30 -21.19 4.73
CA GLU A 365 -26.98 -22.13 5.78
C GLU A 365 -26.58 -23.48 5.17
N GLY A 366 -25.40 -23.97 5.48
CA GLY A 366 -24.92 -25.24 4.96
C GLY A 366 -23.44 -25.26 4.62
N ASP A 367 -23.06 -26.26 3.86
CA ASP A 367 -21.72 -26.51 3.34
C ASP A 367 -21.71 -26.52 1.79
N GLU A 368 -20.55 -26.86 1.22
CA GLU A 368 -20.37 -26.92 -0.23
C GLU A 368 -21.36 -27.90 -0.92
N THR A 369 -21.72 -28.99 -0.24
CA THR A 369 -22.68 -29.97 -0.77
C THR A 369 -24.06 -29.36 -0.85
N THR A 370 -24.48 -28.65 0.21
CA THR A 370 -25.78 -27.95 0.27
C THR A 370 -25.86 -26.86 -0.80
N ALA A 371 -24.79 -26.06 -0.97
CA ALA A 371 -24.73 -25.02 -1.99
C ALA A 371 -24.83 -25.61 -3.41
N GLY A 372 -24.17 -26.73 -3.67
CA GLY A 372 -24.20 -27.41 -4.97
C GLY A 372 -25.59 -27.92 -5.41
N LEU A 373 -26.51 -28.08 -4.48
CA LEU A 373 -27.88 -28.53 -4.77
C LEU A 373 -28.78 -27.41 -5.30
N SER A 374 -28.46 -26.14 -5.03
CA SER A 374 -29.32 -25.01 -5.42
C SER A 374 -29.31 -24.73 -6.93
N GLY A 375 -28.27 -25.11 -7.64
CA GLY A 375 -28.06 -24.74 -9.03
C GLY A 375 -27.66 -23.27 -9.25
N ASP A 376 -27.74 -22.44 -8.21
CA ASP A 376 -27.37 -21.05 -8.21
C ASP A 376 -25.96 -20.89 -7.57
N ILE A 377 -25.28 -19.80 -7.90
CA ILE A 377 -24.02 -19.44 -7.27
C ILE A 377 -24.35 -18.80 -5.91
N VAL A 378 -24.25 -19.59 -4.84
CA VAL A 378 -24.49 -19.17 -3.46
C VAL A 378 -23.24 -19.43 -2.61
N MET A 379 -23.17 -18.79 -1.46
CA MET A 379 -22.04 -18.91 -0.53
C MET A 379 -22.46 -19.71 0.71
N PRO A 380 -21.96 -20.93 0.92
CA PRO A 380 -22.22 -21.64 2.15
C PRO A 380 -21.57 -20.95 3.33
N VAL A 381 -22.26 -20.91 4.48
CA VAL A 381 -21.77 -20.22 5.69
C VAL A 381 -20.45 -20.79 6.23
N THR A 382 -20.11 -22.03 5.89
CA THR A 382 -18.82 -22.63 6.25
C THR A 382 -17.63 -21.86 5.64
N ARG A 383 -17.80 -21.25 4.46
CA ARG A 383 -16.79 -20.35 3.87
C ARG A 383 -16.60 -19.08 4.70
N VAL A 384 -17.69 -18.56 5.28
CA VAL A 384 -17.62 -17.38 6.15
C VAL A 384 -16.87 -17.71 7.44
N TYR A 385 -17.14 -18.86 8.04
CA TYR A 385 -16.36 -19.30 9.23
C TYR A 385 -14.89 -19.50 8.92
N PHE A 386 -14.55 -20.02 7.74
CA PHE A 386 -13.17 -20.14 7.32
C PHE A 386 -12.54 -18.75 7.03
N ALA A 387 -13.28 -17.81 6.47
CA ALA A 387 -12.79 -16.47 6.19
C ALA A 387 -12.26 -15.75 7.44
N PHE A 388 -12.77 -16.06 8.64
CA PHE A 388 -12.25 -15.49 9.88
C PHE A 388 -10.76 -15.82 10.12
N ILE A 389 -10.33 -17.01 9.72
CA ILE A 389 -8.91 -17.41 9.77
C ILE A 389 -8.18 -16.95 8.51
N ASP A 390 -8.79 -17.13 7.34
CA ASP A 390 -8.17 -16.91 6.04
C ASP A 390 -7.74 -15.45 5.83
N ASN A 391 -8.52 -14.50 6.34
CA ASN A 391 -8.20 -13.06 6.32
C ASN A 391 -7.81 -12.49 7.70
N ASN A 392 -7.30 -13.34 8.58
CA ASN A 392 -6.66 -12.97 9.86
C ASN A 392 -7.57 -12.18 10.85
N MET A 393 -8.91 -12.36 10.78
CA MET A 393 -9.81 -11.86 11.84
C MET A 393 -9.60 -12.65 13.13
N ILE A 394 -9.34 -13.95 13.01
CA ILE A 394 -8.93 -14.85 14.09
C ILE A 394 -7.43 -15.13 13.92
N ASP A 395 -6.68 -14.88 14.97
CA ASP A 395 -5.26 -15.19 15.08
C ASP A 395 -5.10 -16.65 15.49
N MET A 396 -4.45 -17.46 14.63
CA MET A 396 -4.23 -18.88 14.85
C MET A 396 -3.28 -19.16 16.03
N ASP A 397 -2.30 -18.28 16.26
CA ASP A 397 -1.33 -18.46 17.35
C ASP A 397 -2.03 -18.23 18.70
N LYS A 398 -2.94 -17.26 18.79
CA LYS A 398 -3.78 -17.06 19.97
C LYS A 398 -4.72 -18.23 20.27
N ILE A 399 -5.14 -19.00 19.25
CA ILE A 399 -5.89 -20.24 19.50
C ILE A 399 -5.01 -21.25 20.25
N ALA A 400 -3.75 -21.38 19.86
CA ALA A 400 -2.81 -22.33 20.48
C ALA A 400 -2.45 -21.95 21.93
N GLU A 401 -2.40 -20.67 22.23
CA GLU A 401 -2.00 -20.11 23.53
C GLU A 401 -3.18 -19.94 24.50
N SER A 402 -4.42 -19.98 24.02
CA SER A 402 -5.62 -19.70 24.81
C SER A 402 -6.00 -20.84 25.77
N ASP A 403 -6.43 -20.44 26.96
CA ASP A 403 -6.91 -21.37 28.00
C ASP A 403 -8.42 -21.63 27.94
N THR A 404 -9.17 -21.01 27.03
CA THR A 404 -10.62 -21.22 26.90
C THR A 404 -10.95 -22.61 26.40
N GLU A 405 -12.15 -23.12 26.77
CA GLU A 405 -12.60 -24.45 26.35
C GLU A 405 -12.80 -24.53 24.82
N ALA A 406 -13.29 -23.45 24.19
CA ALA A 406 -13.49 -23.41 22.74
C ALA A 406 -12.15 -23.48 22.00
N ALA A 407 -11.18 -22.69 22.39
CA ALA A 407 -9.86 -22.69 21.77
C ALA A 407 -9.12 -24.01 21.97
N LYS A 408 -9.11 -24.59 23.18
CA LYS A 408 -8.53 -25.90 23.46
C LYS A 408 -9.13 -27.03 22.62
N ASN A 409 -10.45 -27.02 22.43
CA ASN A 409 -11.13 -27.99 21.59
C ASN A 409 -10.69 -27.85 20.12
N VAL A 410 -10.72 -26.63 19.58
CA VAL A 410 -10.30 -26.35 18.19
C VAL A 410 -8.83 -26.71 17.98
N TYR A 411 -7.93 -26.31 18.89
CA TYR A 411 -6.50 -26.61 18.79
C TYR A 411 -6.21 -28.13 18.88
N SER A 412 -6.92 -28.86 19.71
CA SER A 412 -6.78 -30.32 19.81
C SER A 412 -7.15 -31.04 18.52
N VAL A 413 -8.26 -30.63 17.88
CA VAL A 413 -8.70 -31.16 16.58
C VAL A 413 -7.68 -30.80 15.49
N PHE A 414 -7.25 -29.56 15.46
CA PHE A 414 -6.27 -29.07 14.49
C PHE A 414 -4.92 -29.81 14.63
N SER A 415 -4.35 -29.89 15.84
CA SER A 415 -3.03 -30.50 16.06
C SER A 415 -3.02 -31.98 15.71
N SER A 416 -4.10 -32.70 16.02
CA SER A 416 -4.25 -34.11 15.64
C SER A 416 -4.27 -34.27 14.13
N ARG A 417 -5.06 -33.43 13.41
CA ARG A 417 -5.16 -33.48 11.96
C ARG A 417 -3.85 -33.05 11.28
N LYS A 418 -3.19 -32.05 11.82
CA LYS A 418 -1.87 -31.58 11.32
C LYS A 418 -0.83 -32.69 11.37
N ALA A 419 -0.77 -33.47 12.49
CA ALA A 419 0.15 -34.60 12.62
C ALA A 419 -0.13 -35.66 11.55
N GLU A 420 -1.40 -35.99 11.29
CA GLU A 420 -1.78 -36.91 10.21
C GLU A 420 -1.36 -36.44 8.83
N ILE A 421 -1.63 -35.16 8.53
CA ILE A 421 -1.30 -34.54 7.24
C ILE A 421 0.21 -34.52 7.02
N LEU A 422 1.02 -34.11 8.00
CA LEU A 422 2.48 -34.11 7.91
C LEU A 422 3.04 -35.52 7.62
N ASN A 423 2.50 -36.57 8.27
CA ASN A 423 2.88 -37.95 7.99
C ASN A 423 2.50 -38.35 6.55
N THR A 424 1.32 -37.91 6.06
CA THR A 424 0.87 -38.21 4.69
C THR A 424 1.71 -37.48 3.67
N ILE A 425 2.05 -36.20 3.89
CA ILE A 425 2.96 -35.41 3.04
C ILE A 425 4.32 -36.12 2.91
N LEU A 426 4.90 -36.53 4.03
CA LEU A 426 6.17 -37.25 4.02
C LEU A 426 6.09 -38.54 3.19
N ALA A 427 5.00 -39.31 3.34
CA ALA A 427 4.77 -40.54 2.58
C ALA A 427 4.63 -40.22 1.06
N GLU A 428 3.89 -39.18 0.68
CA GLU A 428 3.73 -38.78 -0.72
C GLU A 428 5.03 -38.26 -1.34
N MET A 429 5.84 -37.54 -0.60
CA MET A 429 7.18 -37.12 -1.08
C MET A 429 8.12 -38.30 -1.33
N GLN A 430 7.95 -39.39 -0.60
CA GLN A 430 8.76 -40.61 -0.76
C GLN A 430 8.21 -41.56 -1.85
N ASN A 431 6.89 -41.75 -1.90
CA ASN A 431 6.23 -42.75 -2.73
C ASN A 431 5.89 -42.31 -4.14
N GLY A 432 5.63 -41.01 -4.34
CA GLY A 432 5.46 -40.41 -5.66
C GLY A 432 4.13 -40.71 -6.34
N THR A 433 2.98 -40.37 -5.71
CA THR A 433 1.68 -40.44 -6.37
C THR A 433 1.52 -39.30 -7.39
N PRO A 434 1.09 -39.57 -8.64
CA PRO A 434 0.82 -38.51 -9.64
C PRO A 434 -0.18 -37.47 -9.11
N TYR A 435 0.11 -36.21 -9.36
CA TYR A 435 -0.65 -35.08 -8.78
C TYR A 435 -2.16 -35.16 -9.07
N ASN A 436 -2.57 -35.60 -10.28
CA ASN A 436 -4.01 -35.74 -10.65
C ASN A 436 -4.73 -36.87 -9.91
N GLN A 437 -4.02 -37.80 -9.30
CA GLN A 437 -4.57 -38.93 -8.53
C GLN A 437 -4.71 -38.62 -7.04
N LEU A 438 -4.15 -37.51 -6.55
CA LEU A 438 -4.27 -37.06 -5.18
C LEU A 438 -5.68 -36.56 -4.89
N SER A 439 -6.09 -36.58 -3.61
CA SER A 439 -7.30 -35.88 -3.16
C SER A 439 -7.16 -34.38 -3.37
N ASP A 440 -8.27 -33.65 -3.45
CA ASP A 440 -8.23 -32.21 -3.70
C ASP A 440 -7.48 -31.47 -2.59
N ASP A 441 -7.66 -31.86 -1.31
CA ASP A 441 -6.91 -31.26 -0.21
C ASP A 441 -5.41 -31.54 -0.31
N MET A 442 -5.03 -32.78 -0.63
CA MET A 442 -3.63 -33.15 -0.81
C MET A 442 -2.98 -32.40 -1.99
N LYS A 443 -3.73 -32.11 -3.07
CA LYS A 443 -3.26 -31.28 -4.17
C LYS A 443 -2.89 -29.88 -3.70
N GLU A 444 -3.70 -29.27 -2.81
CA GLU A 444 -3.40 -27.96 -2.26
C GLU A 444 -2.17 -28.00 -1.35
N TYR A 445 -1.99 -29.03 -0.52
CA TYR A 445 -0.80 -29.21 0.31
C TYR A 445 0.48 -29.35 -0.53
N ILE A 446 0.44 -30.18 -1.55
CA ILE A 446 1.58 -30.39 -2.47
C ILE A 446 1.90 -29.10 -3.27
N LYS A 447 0.90 -28.37 -3.67
CA LYS A 447 1.05 -27.06 -4.29
C LYS A 447 1.71 -26.04 -3.34
N ARG A 448 1.32 -26.03 -2.04
CA ARG A 448 1.96 -25.18 -1.03
C ARG A 448 3.45 -25.55 -0.87
N ILE A 449 3.78 -26.82 -0.82
CA ILE A 449 5.18 -27.28 -0.74
C ILE A 449 6.00 -26.75 -1.92
N ARG A 450 5.48 -26.89 -3.15
CA ARG A 450 6.17 -26.34 -4.34
C ARG A 450 6.35 -24.81 -4.25
N THR A 451 5.35 -24.11 -3.75
CA THR A 451 5.43 -22.65 -3.53
C THR A 451 6.48 -22.32 -2.47
N LEU A 452 6.50 -23.05 -1.35
CA LEU A 452 7.49 -22.89 -0.28
C LEU A 452 8.94 -23.08 -0.81
N LEU A 453 9.17 -24.07 -1.66
CA LEU A 453 10.47 -24.31 -2.29
C LEU A 453 10.91 -23.13 -3.17
N ILE A 454 9.96 -22.45 -3.84
CA ILE A 454 10.22 -21.23 -4.61
C ILE A 454 10.50 -20.05 -3.68
N GLU A 455 9.72 -19.86 -2.62
CA GLU A 455 9.88 -18.79 -1.64
C GLU A 455 11.24 -18.86 -0.92
N LYS A 456 11.74 -20.07 -0.68
CA LYS A 456 13.06 -20.33 -0.08
C LYS A 456 14.22 -20.32 -1.10
N ASP A 457 13.94 -19.98 -2.34
CA ASP A 457 14.92 -20.00 -3.43
C ASP A 457 15.66 -21.36 -3.61
N ILE A 458 14.97 -22.46 -3.25
CA ILE A 458 15.42 -23.82 -3.54
C ILE A 458 15.07 -24.18 -4.99
N LEU A 459 13.85 -23.85 -5.41
CA LEU A 459 13.37 -24.03 -6.77
C LEU A 459 13.34 -22.66 -7.49
N SER A 460 14.22 -22.49 -8.45
CA SER A 460 14.43 -21.22 -9.17
C SER A 460 13.30 -20.93 -10.15
N LYS A 461 12.41 -20.00 -9.78
CA LYS A 461 11.24 -19.60 -10.58
C LYS A 461 11.62 -19.12 -11.99
N ASP A 462 12.72 -18.39 -12.13
CA ASP A 462 13.17 -17.79 -13.40
C ASP A 462 13.67 -18.82 -14.41
N LYS A 463 14.04 -20.03 -13.96
CA LYS A 463 14.45 -21.13 -14.82
C LYS A 463 13.28 -21.99 -15.32
N ILE A 464 12.09 -21.85 -14.73
CA ILE A 464 10.90 -22.64 -15.06
C ILE A 464 10.16 -21.99 -16.23
N SER A 465 10.16 -22.65 -17.39
CA SER A 465 9.37 -22.25 -18.56
C SER A 465 8.08 -23.05 -18.67
N SER A 466 6.96 -22.42 -18.98
CA SER A 466 5.70 -23.10 -19.27
C SER A 466 5.76 -23.99 -20.52
N GLU A 467 6.71 -23.74 -21.41
CA GLU A 467 6.91 -24.51 -22.63
C GLU A 467 7.73 -25.80 -22.41
N ASP A 468 8.38 -25.92 -21.27
CA ASP A 468 9.17 -27.09 -20.92
C ASP A 468 8.29 -28.34 -20.71
N GLU A 469 8.80 -29.51 -21.10
CA GLU A 469 8.08 -30.78 -21.03
C GLU A 469 7.73 -31.16 -19.57
N LEU A 470 8.65 -30.90 -18.63
CA LEU A 470 8.44 -31.18 -17.22
C LEU A 470 7.35 -30.28 -16.64
N SER A 471 7.35 -28.99 -17.00
CA SER A 471 6.31 -28.03 -16.62
C SER A 471 4.93 -28.43 -17.16
N LYS A 472 4.86 -28.91 -18.41
CA LYS A 472 3.63 -29.42 -19.01
C LYS A 472 3.10 -30.66 -18.27
N LYS A 473 3.97 -31.65 -18.02
CA LYS A 473 3.59 -32.87 -17.25
C LYS A 473 3.09 -32.53 -15.85
N TRP A 474 3.73 -31.56 -15.19
CA TRP A 474 3.27 -31.07 -13.90
C TRP A 474 1.91 -30.38 -13.99
N SER A 475 1.73 -29.50 -14.97
CA SER A 475 0.44 -28.82 -15.22
C SER A 475 -0.69 -29.79 -15.51
N ASP A 476 -0.41 -30.84 -16.29
CA ASP A 476 -1.35 -31.92 -16.59
C ASP A 476 -1.57 -32.88 -15.41
N GLY A 477 -0.78 -32.71 -14.35
CA GLY A 477 -0.85 -33.53 -13.14
C GLY A 477 -0.44 -35.00 -13.35
N THR A 478 0.27 -35.33 -14.41
CA THR A 478 0.63 -36.72 -14.79
C THR A 478 1.85 -37.26 -14.06
N ILE A 479 2.57 -36.39 -13.35
CA ILE A 479 3.75 -36.74 -12.54
C ILE A 479 3.52 -36.37 -11.05
N SER A 480 4.27 -37.03 -10.18
CA SER A 480 4.31 -36.75 -8.76
C SER A 480 5.23 -35.56 -8.43
N LEU A 481 5.16 -35.04 -7.18
CA LEU A 481 6.11 -34.05 -6.69
C LEU A 481 7.54 -34.61 -6.72
N LYS A 482 7.74 -35.88 -6.35
CA LYS A 482 9.04 -36.55 -6.39
C LYS A 482 9.63 -36.53 -7.81
N GLU A 483 8.87 -37.00 -8.81
CA GLU A 483 9.29 -37.01 -10.21
C GLU A 483 9.55 -35.59 -10.75
N TYR A 484 8.73 -34.63 -10.31
CA TYR A 484 8.94 -33.21 -10.64
C TYR A 484 10.26 -32.68 -10.07
N LEU A 485 10.59 -32.98 -8.81
CA LEU A 485 11.84 -32.55 -8.17
C LEU A 485 13.06 -33.25 -8.77
N GLU A 486 12.97 -34.57 -9.09
CA GLU A 486 14.04 -35.30 -9.79
C GLU A 486 14.32 -34.68 -11.20
N GLY A 487 13.25 -34.33 -11.92
CA GLY A 487 13.35 -33.62 -13.19
C GLY A 487 13.91 -32.20 -13.01
N ALA A 488 13.51 -31.47 -11.98
CA ALA A 488 13.99 -30.13 -11.68
C ALA A 488 15.50 -30.12 -11.32
N ILE A 489 16.01 -31.16 -10.63
CA ILE A 489 17.44 -31.36 -10.41
C ILE A 489 18.16 -31.59 -11.75
N SER A 490 17.62 -32.47 -12.59
CA SER A 490 18.18 -32.77 -13.89
C SER A 490 18.21 -31.58 -14.85
N ASN A 491 17.23 -30.66 -14.73
CA ASN A 491 17.14 -29.44 -15.52
C ASN A 491 17.89 -28.26 -14.86
N GLU A 492 18.62 -28.48 -13.79
CA GLU A 492 19.35 -27.45 -13.03
C GLU A 492 18.44 -26.33 -12.48
N TRP A 493 17.14 -26.61 -12.21
CA TRP A 493 16.21 -25.68 -11.61
C TRP A 493 16.36 -25.58 -10.09
N ILE A 494 17.00 -26.59 -9.46
CA ILE A 494 17.28 -26.59 -8.02
C ILE A 494 18.56 -25.80 -7.74
N ASN A 495 18.49 -24.90 -6.77
CA ASN A 495 19.64 -24.16 -6.28
C ASN A 495 20.32 -24.94 -5.15
N ILE A 496 21.25 -25.81 -5.51
CA ILE A 496 21.94 -26.70 -4.57
C ILE A 496 22.73 -25.92 -3.51
N ASN A 497 23.17 -24.67 -3.83
CA ASN A 497 23.91 -23.84 -2.86
C ASN A 497 23.07 -23.40 -1.65
N ASN A 498 21.75 -23.48 -1.75
CA ASN A 498 20.83 -23.17 -0.64
C ASN A 498 20.42 -24.43 0.14
N LEU A 499 21.03 -25.59 -0.15
CA LEU A 499 20.82 -26.85 0.54
C LEU A 499 22.07 -27.22 1.34
N ASP A 500 21.89 -27.72 2.56
CA ASP A 500 23.01 -28.22 3.38
C ASP A 500 23.39 -29.65 2.95
N VAL A 501 24.10 -29.75 1.83
CA VAL A 501 24.53 -31.04 1.26
C VAL A 501 25.97 -31.32 1.67
N SER A 502 26.21 -32.46 2.28
CA SER A 502 27.48 -32.85 2.90
C SER A 502 28.62 -33.21 1.92
N THR A 503 28.36 -33.25 0.59
CA THR A 503 29.32 -33.65 -0.45
C THR A 503 29.38 -32.61 -1.58
N ASP A 504 30.58 -32.43 -2.16
CA ASP A 504 30.80 -31.54 -3.33
C ASP A 504 30.08 -32.00 -4.61
N TYR A 505 29.72 -33.25 -4.71
CA TYR A 505 29.02 -33.89 -5.85
C TYR A 505 27.89 -34.80 -5.36
N PRO A 506 26.76 -34.23 -4.91
CA PRO A 506 25.66 -35.02 -4.37
C PRO A 506 24.93 -35.77 -5.51
N THR A 507 24.48 -36.97 -5.21
CA THR A 507 23.55 -37.70 -6.07
C THR A 507 22.15 -37.10 -6.01
N THR A 508 21.31 -37.40 -7.01
CA THR A 508 19.90 -36.97 -7.03
C THR A 508 19.15 -37.40 -5.74
N ASP A 509 19.38 -38.65 -5.28
CA ASP A 509 18.74 -39.18 -4.06
C ASP A 509 19.18 -38.42 -2.81
N GLU A 510 20.46 -38.05 -2.69
CA GLU A 510 20.95 -37.23 -1.56
C GLU A 510 20.34 -35.83 -1.57
N VAL A 511 20.23 -35.18 -2.74
CA VAL A 511 19.57 -33.86 -2.86
C VAL A 511 18.10 -33.97 -2.50
N ILE A 512 17.38 -34.97 -2.97
CA ILE A 512 15.97 -35.23 -2.61
C ILE A 512 15.80 -35.46 -1.11
N ALA A 513 16.71 -36.24 -0.47
CA ALA A 513 16.63 -36.45 0.96
C ALA A 513 16.76 -35.14 1.76
N VAL A 514 17.71 -34.28 1.39
CA VAL A 514 17.89 -32.96 2.03
C VAL A 514 16.68 -32.05 1.78
N ILE A 515 16.13 -32.04 0.54
CA ILE A 515 14.90 -31.29 0.24
C ILE A 515 13.74 -31.79 1.11
N ASN A 516 13.58 -33.10 1.27
CA ASN A 516 12.51 -33.68 2.08
C ASN A 516 12.65 -33.26 3.57
N GLU A 517 13.86 -33.28 4.11
CA GLU A 517 14.13 -32.86 5.49
C GLU A 517 13.81 -31.36 5.67
N LEU A 518 14.33 -30.51 4.78
CA LEU A 518 14.07 -29.07 4.79
C LEU A 518 12.57 -28.77 4.66
N VAL A 519 11.88 -29.42 3.71
CA VAL A 519 10.44 -29.25 3.54
C VAL A 519 9.70 -29.62 4.83
N MET A 520 10.02 -30.73 5.47
CA MET A 520 9.34 -31.16 6.70
C MET A 520 9.59 -30.20 7.86
N GLU A 521 10.78 -29.63 7.96
CA GLU A 521 11.08 -28.60 8.95
C GLU A 521 10.27 -27.33 8.72
N GLU A 522 10.29 -26.79 7.51
CA GLU A 522 9.67 -25.52 7.16
C GLU A 522 8.15 -25.63 7.10
N ILE A 523 7.60 -26.69 6.50
CA ILE A 523 6.15 -26.88 6.36
C ILE A 523 5.47 -27.09 7.70
N THR A 524 6.20 -27.61 8.70
CA THR A 524 5.67 -27.77 10.05
C THR A 524 5.37 -26.42 10.73
N LYS A 525 6.12 -25.38 10.38
CA LYS A 525 5.96 -23.99 10.90
C LYS A 525 5.12 -23.11 9.97
N ASP A 526 4.73 -23.62 8.80
CA ASP A 526 4.10 -22.84 7.74
C ASP A 526 2.67 -22.44 8.07
N SER A 527 2.41 -21.12 8.12
CA SER A 527 1.09 -20.55 8.44
C SER A 527 0.06 -20.82 7.34
N GLU A 528 0.47 -20.86 6.07
CA GLU A 528 -0.44 -21.13 4.96
C GLU A 528 -0.88 -22.61 4.94
N LEU A 529 0.01 -23.56 5.27
CA LEU A 529 -0.41 -24.93 5.51
C LEU A 529 -1.40 -25.03 6.67
N ASN A 530 -1.15 -24.31 7.76
CA ASN A 530 -2.07 -24.27 8.90
C ASN A 530 -3.46 -23.76 8.46
N LYS A 531 -3.54 -22.70 7.65
CA LYS A 531 -4.81 -22.21 7.08
C LYS A 531 -5.50 -23.25 6.21
N LEU A 532 -4.76 -23.99 5.38
CA LEU A 532 -5.34 -25.06 4.56
C LEU A 532 -5.92 -26.21 5.41
N ILE A 533 -5.28 -26.55 6.51
CA ILE A 533 -5.79 -27.54 7.46
C ILE A 533 -7.05 -27.05 8.16
N TYR A 534 -7.06 -25.80 8.64
CA TYR A 534 -8.27 -25.18 9.20
C TYR A 534 -9.40 -25.13 8.17
N LYS A 535 -9.08 -24.82 6.90
CA LYS A 535 -10.05 -24.83 5.80
C LYS A 535 -10.74 -26.18 5.67
N GLU A 536 -9.96 -27.26 5.57
CA GLU A 536 -10.50 -28.62 5.52
C GLU A 536 -11.43 -28.89 6.70
N LEU A 537 -10.97 -28.64 7.94
CA LEU A 537 -11.70 -28.92 9.16
C LEU A 537 -13.01 -28.12 9.32
N ILE A 538 -13.02 -26.88 8.83
CA ILE A 538 -14.19 -26.00 8.92
C ILE A 538 -15.18 -26.33 7.80
N LEU A 539 -14.71 -26.50 6.56
CA LEU A 539 -15.60 -26.77 5.43
C LEU A 539 -16.29 -28.15 5.55
N ASN A 540 -15.63 -29.15 6.11
CA ASN A 540 -16.22 -30.44 6.40
C ASN A 540 -16.98 -30.52 7.76
N ARG A 541 -17.07 -29.37 8.50
CA ARG A 541 -17.75 -29.22 9.79
C ARG A 541 -17.14 -29.98 10.95
N THR A 542 -15.92 -30.50 10.84
CA THR A 542 -15.20 -31.08 11.98
C THR A 542 -14.99 -30.01 13.07
N ILE A 543 -14.64 -28.78 12.66
CA ILE A 543 -14.73 -27.59 13.51
C ILE A 543 -16.06 -26.90 13.20
N SER A 544 -16.91 -26.76 14.20
CA SER A 544 -18.25 -26.20 14.03
C SER A 544 -18.23 -24.68 13.97
N GLY A 545 -19.21 -24.09 13.24
CA GLY A 545 -19.40 -22.63 13.20
C GLY A 545 -19.61 -22.01 14.58
N ARG A 546 -20.18 -22.76 15.54
CA ARG A 546 -20.32 -22.32 16.93
C ARG A 546 -18.97 -22.04 17.58
N LEU A 547 -18.03 -22.97 17.46
CA LEU A 547 -16.67 -22.79 18.00
C LEU A 547 -15.96 -21.60 17.34
N MET A 548 -16.12 -21.45 16.02
CA MET A 548 -15.55 -20.31 15.31
C MET A 548 -16.12 -18.96 15.77
N CYS A 549 -17.44 -18.87 16.00
CA CYS A 549 -18.05 -17.65 16.53
C CYS A 549 -17.62 -17.39 17.98
N MET A 550 -17.46 -18.41 18.81
CA MET A 550 -16.96 -18.25 20.18
C MET A 550 -15.54 -17.69 20.19
N ILE A 551 -14.61 -18.27 19.40
CA ILE A 551 -13.23 -17.79 19.28
C ILE A 551 -13.18 -16.34 18.73
N LEU A 552 -14.02 -16.02 17.74
CA LEU A 552 -14.11 -14.67 17.19
C LEU A 552 -14.46 -13.63 18.28
N MET A 553 -15.38 -13.98 19.20
CA MET A 553 -15.75 -13.16 20.35
C MET A 553 -14.63 -13.12 21.41
N GLU A 554 -14.05 -14.27 21.74
CA GLU A 554 -12.97 -14.39 22.73
C GLU A 554 -11.71 -13.59 22.36
N GLN A 555 -11.39 -13.51 21.07
CA GLN A 555 -10.27 -12.68 20.57
C GLN A 555 -10.62 -11.20 20.39
N GLY A 556 -11.86 -10.81 20.68
CA GLY A 556 -12.32 -9.42 20.56
C GLY A 556 -12.41 -8.90 19.11
N ALA A 557 -12.47 -9.80 18.12
CA ALA A 557 -12.59 -9.44 16.71
C ALA A 557 -13.97 -8.86 16.36
N VAL A 558 -14.99 -9.11 17.20
CA VAL A 558 -16.32 -8.50 17.13
C VAL A 558 -16.78 -8.08 18.52
N ASN A 559 -17.53 -6.98 18.60
CA ASN A 559 -18.17 -6.61 19.85
C ASN A 559 -19.26 -7.64 20.20
N HIS A 560 -19.36 -8.02 21.47
CA HIS A 560 -20.38 -8.92 21.95
C HIS A 560 -20.76 -8.64 23.41
N THR A 561 -21.91 -9.13 23.79
CA THR A 561 -22.36 -9.14 25.20
C THR A 561 -22.16 -10.53 25.77
N ASP A 562 -22.04 -10.64 27.09
CA ASP A 562 -21.98 -11.95 27.77
C ASP A 562 -23.19 -12.82 27.42
N SER A 563 -24.36 -12.22 27.21
CA SER A 563 -25.59 -12.93 26.83
C SER A 563 -25.52 -13.51 25.42
N GLU A 564 -24.88 -12.83 24.46
CA GLU A 564 -24.65 -13.34 23.10
C GLU A 564 -23.67 -14.53 23.13
N TYR A 565 -22.57 -14.42 23.88
CA TYR A 565 -21.62 -15.51 24.04
C TYR A 565 -22.29 -16.75 24.65
N VAL A 566 -23.04 -16.58 25.72
CA VAL A 566 -23.79 -17.65 26.41
C VAL A 566 -24.85 -18.24 25.47
N ALA A 567 -25.54 -17.43 24.68
CA ALA A 567 -26.53 -17.94 23.71
C ALA A 567 -25.89 -18.83 22.64
N ILE A 568 -24.78 -18.42 22.05
CA ILE A 568 -24.02 -19.22 21.06
C ILE A 568 -23.48 -20.49 21.70
N SER A 569 -22.93 -20.43 22.91
CA SER A 569 -22.45 -21.60 23.65
C SER A 569 -23.57 -22.59 23.90
N ASN A 570 -24.79 -22.16 24.21
CA ASN A 570 -25.97 -22.95 24.47
C ASN A 570 -26.74 -23.42 23.23
N GLY A 571 -26.24 -23.10 22.01
CA GLY A 571 -26.78 -23.64 20.74
C GLY A 571 -27.64 -22.67 19.94
N ALA A 572 -27.55 -21.36 20.18
CA ALA A 572 -28.09 -20.37 19.24
C ALA A 572 -27.41 -20.52 17.87
N SER A 573 -28.11 -20.10 16.80
CA SER A 573 -27.61 -20.27 15.44
C SER A 573 -26.36 -19.42 15.15
N PRO A 574 -25.20 -20.03 14.86
CA PRO A 574 -24.02 -19.29 14.41
C PRO A 574 -24.24 -18.58 13.06
N TYR A 575 -25.11 -19.15 12.20
CA TYR A 575 -25.49 -18.56 10.92
C TYR A 575 -26.19 -17.20 11.10
N GLU A 576 -27.21 -17.16 11.97
CA GLU A 576 -27.91 -15.90 12.25
C GLU A 576 -27.00 -14.89 12.99
N PHE A 577 -26.14 -15.36 13.89
CA PHE A 577 -25.17 -14.48 14.55
C PHE A 577 -24.27 -13.78 13.53
N VAL A 578 -23.69 -14.51 12.59
CA VAL A 578 -22.81 -13.94 11.57
C VAL A 578 -23.57 -12.98 10.66
N LYS A 579 -24.78 -13.35 10.20
CA LYS A 579 -25.61 -12.45 9.38
C LYS A 579 -25.94 -11.14 10.09
N ASN A 580 -26.25 -11.19 11.38
CA ASN A 580 -26.51 -10.01 12.17
C ASN A 580 -25.26 -9.12 12.30
N LYS A 581 -24.08 -9.72 12.54
CA LYS A 581 -22.82 -8.97 12.62
C LYS A 581 -22.39 -8.36 11.28
N ILE A 582 -22.69 -9.01 10.15
CA ILE A 582 -22.48 -8.43 8.82
C ILE A 582 -23.51 -7.31 8.56
N SER A 583 -24.77 -7.49 8.95
CA SER A 583 -25.84 -6.49 8.78
C SER A 583 -25.56 -5.20 9.57
N SER A 584 -24.99 -5.32 10.77
CA SER A 584 -24.56 -4.19 11.60
C SER A 584 -23.21 -3.58 11.18
N LEU A 585 -22.53 -4.16 10.19
CA LEU A 585 -21.17 -3.83 9.77
C LEU A 585 -20.10 -3.98 10.89
N GLU A 586 -20.40 -4.75 11.94
CA GLU A 586 -19.37 -5.18 12.89
C GLU A 586 -18.38 -6.18 12.25
N ILE A 587 -18.88 -6.92 11.25
CA ILE A 587 -18.07 -7.69 10.31
C ILE A 587 -18.30 -7.08 8.93
N THR A 588 -17.26 -6.48 8.37
CA THR A 588 -17.32 -5.84 7.06
C THR A 588 -17.06 -6.82 5.92
N PRO A 589 -17.55 -6.55 4.71
CA PRO A 589 -17.21 -7.35 3.52
C PRO A 589 -15.72 -7.46 3.27
N ALA A 590 -14.96 -6.40 3.53
CA ALA A 590 -13.52 -6.38 3.38
C ALA A 590 -12.82 -7.32 4.37
N GLN A 591 -13.23 -7.33 5.63
CA GLN A 591 -12.66 -8.24 6.63
C GLN A 591 -12.88 -9.72 6.28
N LEU A 592 -13.99 -10.05 5.65
CA LEU A 592 -14.24 -11.41 5.15
C LEU A 592 -13.46 -11.73 3.87
N ALA A 593 -13.15 -10.73 3.06
CA ALA A 593 -12.54 -10.90 1.73
C ALA A 593 -13.26 -11.92 0.83
N LEU A 594 -14.56 -12.09 1.05
CA LEU A 594 -15.43 -12.97 0.26
C LEU A 594 -16.23 -12.14 -0.78
N ASP A 595 -16.56 -12.74 -1.90
CA ASP A 595 -17.30 -12.07 -2.99
C ASP A 595 -18.75 -11.71 -2.62
N PRO A 596 -19.13 -10.43 -2.78
CA PRO A 596 -18.34 -9.27 -3.14
C PRO A 596 -17.71 -8.57 -1.91
N CYS A 597 -16.40 -8.36 -1.91
CA CYS A 597 -15.71 -7.66 -0.82
C CYS A 597 -15.14 -6.30 -1.24
N SER A 598 -15.32 -5.89 -2.48
CA SER A 598 -14.74 -4.65 -2.99
C SER A 598 -15.61 -3.98 -4.05
N GLY A 599 -15.40 -2.68 -4.24
CA GLY A 599 -16.14 -1.92 -5.24
C GLY A 599 -15.60 -0.52 -5.44
N SER A 600 -16.12 0.17 -6.46
CA SER A 600 -15.81 1.58 -6.71
C SER A 600 -17.04 2.33 -7.21
N CYS A 601 -17.09 3.62 -6.87
CA CYS A 601 -18.08 4.57 -7.37
C CYS A 601 -17.39 5.86 -7.76
N VAL A 602 -17.61 6.31 -9.00
CA VAL A 602 -17.06 7.58 -9.51
C VAL A 602 -18.22 8.49 -9.88
N MET A 603 -18.19 9.74 -9.40
CA MET A 603 -19.08 10.81 -9.83
C MET A 603 -18.27 11.92 -10.51
N GLU A 604 -18.73 12.33 -11.70
CA GLU A 604 -18.03 13.29 -12.55
C GLU A 604 -19.02 14.33 -13.09
N ASP A 605 -18.61 15.59 -13.16
CA ASP A 605 -19.32 16.62 -13.91
C ASP A 605 -19.04 16.42 -15.41
N PRO A 606 -20.05 16.05 -16.22
CA PRO A 606 -19.85 15.78 -17.64
C PRO A 606 -19.48 17.00 -18.47
N ASN A 607 -19.65 18.20 -17.95
CA ASN A 607 -19.41 19.46 -18.68
C ASN A 607 -18.01 20.06 -18.41
N THR A 608 -17.30 19.52 -17.41
CA THR A 608 -15.97 20.01 -17.02
C THR A 608 -14.92 18.91 -16.89
N GLY A 609 -15.32 17.65 -16.70
CA GLY A 609 -14.44 16.54 -16.33
C GLY A 609 -14.00 16.57 -14.86
N ASN A 610 -14.55 17.47 -14.04
CA ASN A 610 -14.22 17.54 -12.62
C ASN A 610 -14.80 16.33 -11.88
N ILE A 611 -13.95 15.65 -11.13
CA ILE A 611 -14.34 14.53 -10.28
C ILE A 611 -14.98 15.06 -9.01
N ILE A 612 -16.23 14.71 -8.77
CA ILE A 612 -17.02 15.12 -7.60
C ILE A 612 -16.81 14.12 -6.45
N ALA A 613 -16.71 12.83 -6.77
CA ALA A 613 -16.38 11.74 -5.85
C ALA A 613 -15.63 10.63 -6.58
N LEU A 614 -14.61 10.06 -5.92
CA LEU A 614 -13.80 8.93 -6.42
C LEU A 614 -13.64 7.90 -5.31
N VAL A 615 -14.65 7.06 -5.13
CA VAL A 615 -14.71 6.11 -4.03
C VAL A 615 -14.09 4.78 -4.43
N SER A 616 -13.19 4.30 -3.60
CA SER A 616 -12.58 2.97 -3.66
C SER A 616 -12.80 2.25 -2.34
N TYR A 617 -13.44 1.08 -2.34
CA TYR A 617 -13.64 0.23 -1.18
C TYR A 617 -12.98 -1.15 -1.42
N PRO A 618 -12.28 -1.73 -0.42
CA PRO A 618 -11.91 -1.12 0.84
C PRO A 618 -10.81 -0.06 0.72
N SER A 619 -10.52 0.61 1.83
CA SER A 619 -9.48 1.62 1.95
C SER A 619 -8.74 1.46 3.29
N TYR A 620 -7.82 2.37 3.59
CA TYR A 620 -6.93 2.30 4.75
C TYR A 620 -6.76 3.68 5.40
N ASP A 621 -6.27 3.71 6.65
CA ASP A 621 -6.01 4.96 7.38
C ASP A 621 -4.61 5.48 7.04
N ILE A 622 -4.54 6.59 6.28
CA ILE A 622 -3.26 7.20 5.88
C ILE A 622 -2.53 7.91 7.03
N ASN A 623 -3.18 8.21 8.15
CA ASN A 623 -2.49 8.77 9.32
C ASN A 623 -1.48 7.80 9.91
N LEU A 624 -1.71 6.48 9.78
CA LEU A 624 -0.79 5.44 10.23
C LEU A 624 0.43 5.27 9.29
N PHE A 625 0.45 6.01 8.17
CA PHE A 625 1.58 6.09 7.24
C PHE A 625 2.35 7.40 7.37
N SER A 626 1.77 8.40 8.04
CA SER A 626 2.37 9.73 8.16
C SER A 626 3.54 9.72 9.15
N GLY A 627 4.67 10.28 8.74
CA GLY A 627 5.89 10.31 9.55
C GLY A 627 6.65 8.99 9.53
N THR A 628 6.43 8.13 10.51
CA THR A 628 6.96 6.76 10.55
C THR A 628 5.84 5.78 10.23
N ILE A 629 6.04 4.95 9.21
CA ILE A 629 5.06 3.93 8.83
C ILE A 629 4.95 2.91 9.95
N ASP A 630 3.73 2.67 10.45
CA ASP A 630 3.48 1.53 11.31
C ASP A 630 3.69 0.22 10.52
N SER A 631 4.80 -0.44 10.79
CA SER A 631 5.21 -1.65 10.06
C SER A 631 4.23 -2.81 10.26
N THR A 632 3.60 -2.91 11.42
CA THR A 632 2.60 -3.94 11.73
C THR A 632 1.33 -3.69 10.92
N TYR A 633 0.84 -2.44 10.92
CA TYR A 633 -0.32 -2.05 10.13
C TYR A 633 -0.05 -2.23 8.63
N TYR A 634 1.13 -1.81 8.14
CA TYR A 634 1.47 -2.00 6.73
C TYR A 634 1.52 -3.48 6.31
N LYS A 635 2.12 -4.34 7.14
CA LYS A 635 2.12 -5.79 6.92
C LYS A 635 0.69 -6.37 6.93
N SER A 636 -0.18 -5.90 7.82
CA SER A 636 -1.58 -6.35 7.85
C SER A 636 -2.31 -6.00 6.55
N LEU A 637 -2.10 -4.80 5.98
CA LEU A 637 -2.69 -4.38 4.71
C LEU A 637 -2.14 -5.16 3.50
N LEU A 638 -0.85 -5.52 3.52
CA LEU A 638 -0.24 -6.35 2.46
C LEU A 638 -0.79 -7.79 2.47
N ASN A 639 -1.09 -8.31 3.65
CA ASN A 639 -1.62 -9.66 3.83
C ASN A 639 -3.15 -9.72 3.74
N ASP A 640 -3.83 -8.58 3.70
CA ASP A 640 -5.29 -8.52 3.57
C ASP A 640 -5.73 -8.90 2.16
N LYS A 641 -6.47 -10.00 2.05
CA LYS A 641 -6.97 -10.55 0.79
C LYS A 641 -7.97 -9.65 0.08
N SER A 642 -8.59 -8.70 0.79
CA SER A 642 -9.42 -7.65 0.19
C SER A 642 -8.60 -6.57 -0.53
N THR A 643 -7.27 -6.59 -0.39
CA THR A 643 -6.29 -5.69 -1.05
C THR A 643 -6.64 -4.20 -0.91
N PRO A 644 -6.68 -3.65 0.32
CA PRO A 644 -7.14 -2.28 0.58
C PRO A 644 -6.24 -1.19 -0.01
N LEU A 645 -4.97 -1.50 -0.32
CA LEU A 645 -4.04 -0.57 -0.94
C LEU A 645 -4.34 -0.29 -2.42
N VAL A 646 -5.19 -1.09 -3.06
CA VAL A 646 -5.53 -0.92 -4.48
C VAL A 646 -6.63 0.13 -4.67
N ASN A 647 -6.34 1.21 -5.39
CA ASN A 647 -7.37 2.15 -5.82
C ASN A 647 -8.27 1.49 -6.88
N ARG A 648 -9.43 1.01 -6.46
CA ARG A 648 -10.38 0.30 -7.33
C ARG A 648 -10.91 1.17 -8.47
N ALA A 649 -11.09 2.46 -8.21
CA ALA A 649 -11.66 3.38 -9.19
C ALA A 649 -10.73 3.61 -10.39
N THR A 650 -9.40 3.56 -10.18
CA THR A 650 -8.40 3.87 -11.20
C THR A 650 -7.58 2.66 -11.67
N HIS A 651 -7.56 1.53 -10.91
CA HIS A 651 -6.70 0.37 -11.21
C HIS A 651 -7.45 -0.93 -11.46
N THR A 652 -8.62 -1.17 -10.83
CA THR A 652 -9.37 -2.41 -11.06
C THR A 652 -10.08 -2.34 -12.39
N ARG A 653 -9.62 -3.15 -13.34
CA ARG A 653 -10.19 -3.26 -14.70
C ARG A 653 -10.99 -4.54 -14.81
N ILE A 654 -12.24 -4.42 -15.20
CA ILE A 654 -13.11 -5.56 -15.53
C ILE A 654 -13.78 -5.33 -16.88
N ALA A 655 -14.33 -6.39 -17.44
CA ALA A 655 -15.13 -6.30 -18.65
C ALA A 655 -16.40 -5.45 -18.39
N PRO A 656 -16.69 -4.43 -19.22
CA PRO A 656 -17.80 -3.51 -19.00
C PRO A 656 -19.19 -4.16 -19.19
N GLY A 657 -19.24 -5.31 -19.84
CA GLY A 657 -20.49 -5.97 -20.22
C GLY A 657 -21.40 -5.02 -21.01
N SER A 658 -22.67 -5.08 -20.73
CA SER A 658 -23.70 -4.31 -21.47
C SER A 658 -23.59 -2.78 -21.35
N THR A 659 -22.72 -2.23 -20.46
CA THR A 659 -22.44 -0.79 -20.43
C THR A 659 -21.66 -0.31 -21.65
N PHE A 660 -21.11 -1.22 -22.44
CA PHE A 660 -20.45 -0.95 -23.72
C PHE A 660 -21.44 -0.75 -24.88
N LYS A 661 -22.69 -1.22 -24.78
CA LYS A 661 -23.67 -1.20 -25.85
C LYS A 661 -24.05 0.19 -26.38
N PRO A 662 -24.18 1.25 -25.55
CA PRO A 662 -24.37 2.61 -26.04
C PRO A 662 -23.30 3.06 -27.04
N LEU A 663 -22.00 2.72 -26.80
CA LEU A 663 -20.91 2.99 -27.73
C LEU A 663 -21.13 2.31 -29.09
N ILE A 664 -21.59 1.05 -29.08
CA ILE A 664 -21.87 0.30 -30.31
C ILE A 664 -23.04 0.91 -31.07
N ALA A 665 -24.08 1.38 -30.36
CA ALA A 665 -25.18 2.12 -30.98
C ALA A 665 -24.67 3.40 -31.64
N VAL A 666 -23.84 4.22 -30.97
CA VAL A 666 -23.20 5.40 -31.55
C VAL A 666 -22.40 5.02 -32.80
N ALA A 667 -21.58 3.97 -32.74
CA ALA A 667 -20.77 3.54 -33.87
C ALA A 667 -21.63 3.11 -35.08
N ALA A 668 -22.61 2.24 -34.85
CA ALA A 668 -23.41 1.71 -35.91
C ALA A 668 -24.32 2.76 -36.61
N LEU A 669 -24.90 3.68 -35.82
CA LEU A 669 -25.71 4.78 -36.36
C LEU A 669 -24.83 5.80 -37.11
N THR A 670 -23.64 6.11 -36.60
CA THR A 670 -22.71 7.09 -37.23
C THR A 670 -22.12 6.55 -38.53
N GLU A 671 -21.75 5.26 -38.55
CA GLU A 671 -21.24 4.60 -39.77
C GLU A 671 -22.36 4.27 -40.79
N GLY A 672 -23.62 4.55 -40.45
CA GLY A 672 -24.77 4.27 -41.33
C GLY A 672 -25.05 2.77 -41.51
N ILE A 673 -24.58 1.92 -40.60
CA ILE A 673 -24.86 0.46 -40.60
C ILE A 673 -26.35 0.19 -40.35
N ILE A 674 -26.96 1.07 -39.56
CA ILE A 674 -28.40 1.10 -39.27
C ILE A 674 -28.88 2.55 -39.17
N THR A 675 -30.18 2.75 -39.33
CA THR A 675 -30.89 3.99 -38.90
C THR A 675 -31.63 3.76 -37.59
N SER A 676 -32.12 4.80 -36.94
CA SER A 676 -32.86 4.70 -35.68
C SER A 676 -34.14 3.85 -35.78
N ASN A 677 -34.71 3.75 -36.95
CA ASN A 677 -35.96 3.01 -37.21
C ASN A 677 -35.76 1.57 -37.70
N ASP A 678 -34.54 1.19 -38.06
CA ASP A 678 -34.24 -0.15 -38.52
C ASP A 678 -34.36 -1.14 -37.36
N THR A 679 -34.96 -2.29 -37.64
CA THR A 679 -35.13 -3.35 -36.66
C THR A 679 -34.26 -4.55 -36.95
N ILE A 680 -33.72 -5.17 -35.89
CA ILE A 680 -33.02 -6.46 -35.93
C ILE A 680 -33.84 -7.45 -35.11
N TYR A 681 -34.09 -8.65 -35.68
CA TYR A 681 -34.86 -9.69 -35.02
C TYR A 681 -34.02 -10.49 -34.05
N CYS A 682 -34.36 -10.49 -32.78
CA CYS A 682 -33.69 -11.31 -31.76
C CYS A 682 -34.40 -12.64 -31.61
N LYS A 683 -33.82 -13.71 -32.14
CA LYS A 683 -34.26 -15.10 -31.99
C LYS A 683 -33.76 -15.83 -30.75
N GLY A 684 -33.25 -15.11 -29.76
CA GLY A 684 -32.70 -15.64 -28.52
C GLY A 684 -31.24 -16.10 -28.61
N ILE A 685 -30.68 -16.29 -29.81
CA ILE A 685 -29.32 -16.73 -30.04
C ILE A 685 -28.70 -16.01 -31.25
N PHE A 686 -27.45 -15.63 -31.16
CA PHE A 686 -26.66 -15.16 -32.30
C PHE A 686 -25.73 -16.28 -32.75
N ASP A 687 -25.96 -16.79 -33.99
CA ASP A 687 -25.33 -18.00 -34.54
C ASP A 687 -24.49 -17.75 -35.78
N SER A 688 -24.20 -16.47 -36.12
CA SER A 688 -23.32 -16.11 -37.23
C SER A 688 -21.85 -16.32 -36.92
N ILE A 689 -21.49 -16.68 -35.68
CA ILE A 689 -20.12 -17.00 -35.23
C ILE A 689 -20.11 -18.26 -34.38
N THR A 690 -18.93 -18.85 -34.23
CA THR A 690 -18.70 -20.01 -33.34
C THR A 690 -17.69 -19.64 -32.24
N PRO A 691 -17.97 -19.91 -30.97
CA PRO A 691 -19.24 -20.44 -30.46
C PRO A 691 -20.39 -19.41 -30.55
N ASN A 692 -21.62 -19.95 -30.64
CA ASN A 692 -22.83 -19.11 -30.67
C ASN A 692 -22.98 -18.30 -29.35
N ILE A 693 -23.52 -17.08 -29.46
CA ILE A 693 -23.76 -16.23 -28.29
C ILE A 693 -25.26 -16.22 -27.95
N LYS A 694 -25.62 -16.62 -26.74
CA LYS A 694 -26.98 -16.56 -26.23
C LYS A 694 -27.37 -15.16 -25.77
N CYS A 695 -28.59 -14.73 -26.10
CA CYS A 695 -29.20 -13.62 -25.41
C CYS A 695 -29.50 -14.00 -23.94
N TRP A 696 -29.53 -13.04 -23.04
CA TRP A 696 -29.88 -13.32 -21.64
C TRP A 696 -31.33 -13.87 -21.51
N ASN A 697 -32.20 -13.53 -22.47
CA ASN A 697 -33.58 -13.98 -22.53
C ASN A 697 -33.76 -15.41 -23.12
N TYR A 698 -32.68 -16.05 -23.60
CA TYR A 698 -32.74 -17.40 -24.15
C TYR A 698 -33.27 -18.43 -23.12
N PRO A 699 -34.19 -19.33 -23.49
CA PRO A 699 -34.57 -19.68 -24.86
C PRO A 699 -35.67 -18.77 -25.49
N ASN A 700 -36.17 -17.76 -24.77
CA ASN A 700 -37.18 -16.85 -25.31
C ASN A 700 -36.57 -15.84 -26.30
N GLU A 701 -37.39 -15.24 -27.10
CA GLU A 701 -37.04 -14.23 -28.10
C GLU A 701 -37.47 -12.83 -27.63
N HIS A 702 -36.72 -11.80 -28.02
CA HIS A 702 -37.23 -10.42 -27.91
C HIS A 702 -38.04 -9.98 -29.13
N GLY A 703 -37.93 -10.70 -30.24
CA GLY A 703 -38.53 -10.32 -31.53
C GLY A 703 -37.81 -9.16 -32.22
N PRO A 704 -38.49 -8.37 -33.04
CA PRO A 704 -37.93 -7.22 -33.73
C PRO A 704 -37.70 -6.07 -32.75
N LEU A 705 -36.49 -5.52 -32.76
CA LEU A 705 -36.08 -4.40 -31.88
C LEU A 705 -35.45 -3.30 -32.71
N ALA A 706 -35.81 -2.05 -32.44
CA ALA A 706 -35.06 -0.86 -32.86
C ALA A 706 -34.00 -0.52 -31.82
N THR A 707 -33.13 0.45 -32.08
CA THR A 707 -31.97 0.78 -31.24
C THR A 707 -32.34 1.13 -29.79
N GLU A 708 -33.39 1.95 -29.60
CA GLU A 708 -33.83 2.37 -28.27
C GLU A 708 -34.32 1.18 -27.44
N GLU A 709 -35.13 0.33 -28.05
CA GLU A 709 -35.66 -0.90 -27.41
C GLU A 709 -34.57 -1.93 -27.16
N ALA A 710 -33.63 -2.05 -28.06
CA ALA A 710 -32.48 -2.94 -27.89
C ALA A 710 -31.57 -2.51 -26.73
N LEU A 711 -31.35 -1.20 -26.50
CA LEU A 711 -30.66 -0.65 -25.34
C LEU A 711 -31.47 -0.92 -24.07
N GLN A 712 -32.77 -0.60 -24.06
CA GLN A 712 -33.69 -0.85 -22.94
C GLN A 712 -33.65 -2.31 -22.50
N ARG A 713 -33.89 -3.24 -23.44
CA ARG A 713 -33.89 -4.69 -23.16
C ARG A 713 -32.48 -5.30 -23.06
N SER A 714 -31.43 -4.50 -23.22
CA SER A 714 -30.04 -4.98 -23.20
C SER A 714 -29.83 -6.24 -24.09
N CYS A 715 -30.40 -6.26 -25.30
CA CYS A 715 -30.42 -7.43 -26.17
C CYS A 715 -29.02 -7.79 -26.71
N ASN A 716 -28.48 -8.97 -26.35
CA ASN A 716 -27.18 -9.41 -26.84
C ASN A 716 -27.20 -9.66 -28.36
N VAL A 717 -28.22 -10.31 -28.89
CA VAL A 717 -28.32 -10.63 -30.33
C VAL A 717 -28.23 -9.36 -31.17
N TYR A 718 -28.96 -8.31 -30.79
CA TYR A 718 -28.96 -7.03 -31.50
C TYR A 718 -27.52 -6.44 -31.59
N PHE A 719 -26.83 -6.35 -30.47
CA PHE A 719 -25.51 -5.74 -30.45
C PHE A 719 -24.40 -6.65 -31.01
N CYS A 720 -24.54 -7.98 -30.91
CA CYS A 720 -23.64 -8.91 -31.61
C CYS A 720 -23.79 -8.74 -33.14
N GLU A 721 -25.01 -8.60 -33.63
CA GLU A 721 -25.28 -8.34 -35.07
C GLU A 721 -24.66 -7.00 -35.50
N LEU A 722 -24.76 -5.94 -34.70
CA LEU A 722 -24.09 -4.66 -35.01
C LEU A 722 -22.56 -4.81 -35.06
N GLY A 723 -21.94 -5.48 -34.07
CA GLY A 723 -20.51 -5.77 -34.09
C GLY A 723 -20.08 -6.59 -35.31
N TYR A 724 -20.89 -7.55 -35.70
CA TYR A 724 -20.68 -8.37 -36.90
C TYR A 724 -20.82 -7.54 -38.18
N ARG A 725 -21.85 -6.71 -38.32
CA ARG A 725 -22.05 -5.80 -39.48
C ARG A 725 -20.94 -4.74 -39.57
N LEU A 726 -20.44 -4.23 -38.46
CA LEU A 726 -19.29 -3.32 -38.41
C LEU A 726 -17.99 -3.98 -38.92
N SER A 727 -17.98 -5.31 -39.08
CA SER A 727 -16.81 -6.06 -39.59
C SER A 727 -16.79 -6.20 -41.11
N PHE A 728 -17.83 -5.74 -41.83
CA PHE A 728 -17.79 -5.72 -43.28
C PHE A 728 -17.04 -4.51 -43.80
N THR A 729 -16.11 -4.76 -44.69
CA THR A 729 -15.35 -3.75 -45.43
C THR A 729 -16.16 -3.14 -46.54
N SER A 730 -15.70 -2.07 -47.15
CA SER A 730 -16.42 -1.35 -48.22
C SER A 730 -16.68 -2.23 -49.49
N ASP A 731 -15.85 -3.26 -49.71
CA ASP A 731 -16.05 -4.23 -50.81
C ASP A 731 -16.97 -5.40 -50.45
N GLY A 732 -17.55 -5.42 -49.23
CA GLY A 732 -18.47 -6.43 -48.76
C GLY A 732 -17.78 -7.66 -48.13
N SER A 733 -16.45 -7.69 -47.96
CA SER A 733 -15.75 -8.79 -47.34
C SER A 733 -15.84 -8.71 -45.81
N LEU A 734 -15.93 -9.85 -45.15
CA LEU A 734 -15.93 -9.93 -43.68
C LEU A 734 -14.49 -9.94 -43.17
N SER A 735 -14.15 -9.00 -42.28
CA SER A 735 -12.85 -8.89 -41.61
C SER A 735 -13.04 -8.54 -40.14
N PHE A 736 -12.73 -9.47 -39.24
CA PHE A 736 -12.83 -9.25 -37.81
C PHE A 736 -11.83 -8.18 -37.32
N ASP A 737 -10.63 -8.13 -37.86
CA ASP A 737 -9.66 -7.08 -37.55
C ASP A 737 -10.18 -5.70 -37.91
N TYR A 738 -10.88 -5.58 -39.06
CA TYR A 738 -11.52 -4.32 -39.44
C TYR A 738 -12.65 -3.94 -38.49
N GLY A 739 -13.48 -4.90 -38.07
CA GLY A 739 -14.52 -4.70 -37.06
C GLY A 739 -13.95 -4.24 -35.74
N LEU A 740 -12.91 -4.93 -35.23
CA LEU A 740 -12.23 -4.57 -34.00
C LEU A 740 -11.58 -3.18 -34.07
N SER A 741 -10.98 -2.83 -35.20
CA SER A 741 -10.40 -1.50 -35.41
C SER A 741 -11.44 -0.38 -35.32
N ARG A 742 -12.65 -0.63 -35.86
CA ARG A 742 -13.79 0.31 -35.74
C ARG A 742 -14.27 0.42 -34.32
N LEU A 743 -14.46 -0.70 -33.60
CA LEU A 743 -14.85 -0.67 -32.20
C LEU A 743 -13.84 0.12 -31.35
N LYS A 744 -12.56 -0.12 -31.58
CA LYS A 744 -11.48 0.59 -30.90
C LYS A 744 -11.49 2.10 -31.24
N LYS A 745 -11.66 2.47 -32.53
CA LYS A 745 -11.79 3.87 -32.97
C LYS A 745 -12.88 4.61 -32.21
N TYR A 746 -14.06 4.01 -32.06
CA TYR A 746 -15.16 4.64 -31.32
C TYR A 746 -14.92 4.63 -29.80
N ALA A 747 -14.28 3.60 -29.26
CA ALA A 747 -13.88 3.58 -27.86
C ALA A 747 -12.86 4.68 -27.51
N GLU A 748 -11.90 4.92 -28.40
CA GLU A 748 -10.94 6.03 -28.28
C GLU A 748 -11.64 7.38 -28.51
N MET A 749 -12.48 7.50 -29.52
CA MET A 749 -13.20 8.75 -29.84
C MET A 749 -14.09 9.22 -28.69
N LEU A 750 -14.73 8.30 -27.97
CA LEU A 750 -15.59 8.61 -26.82
C LEU A 750 -14.82 8.59 -25.47
N GLY A 751 -13.50 8.51 -25.49
CA GLY A 751 -12.65 8.62 -24.30
C GLY A 751 -12.56 7.35 -23.43
N LEU A 752 -13.16 6.22 -23.85
CA LEU A 752 -13.16 4.97 -23.07
C LEU A 752 -11.81 4.22 -23.13
N ALA A 753 -11.21 4.15 -24.33
CA ALA A 753 -9.99 3.36 -24.56
C ALA A 753 -8.71 4.21 -24.52
N THR A 754 -8.76 5.39 -23.94
CA THR A 754 -7.60 6.26 -23.65
C THR A 754 -7.48 6.52 -22.17
N LYS A 755 -6.27 6.83 -21.67
CA LYS A 755 -6.10 7.30 -20.29
C LYS A 755 -6.96 8.54 -20.06
N THR A 756 -7.48 8.68 -18.85
CA THR A 756 -8.44 9.75 -18.53
C THR A 756 -7.78 11.13 -18.35
N GLY A 757 -6.47 11.16 -18.12
CA GLY A 757 -5.72 12.37 -17.84
C GLY A 757 -5.83 12.85 -16.40
N ILE A 758 -6.46 12.06 -15.53
CA ILE A 758 -6.52 12.35 -14.09
C ILE A 758 -5.11 12.48 -13.52
N GLN A 759 -4.92 13.36 -12.55
CA GLN A 759 -3.59 13.68 -12.01
C GLN A 759 -2.95 12.49 -11.27
N ILE A 760 -3.74 11.63 -10.63
CA ILE A 760 -3.22 10.44 -9.92
C ILE A 760 -2.98 9.26 -10.88
N GLN A 761 -2.25 8.25 -10.41
CA GLN A 761 -1.95 7.07 -11.21
C GLN A 761 -3.21 6.31 -11.61
N GLU A 762 -3.26 5.86 -12.85
CA GLU A 762 -4.34 5.06 -13.42
C GLU A 762 -3.82 3.92 -14.30
N ALA A 763 -4.54 2.80 -14.29
CA ALA A 763 -4.27 1.67 -15.18
C ALA A 763 -4.68 2.01 -16.62
N ALA A 764 -3.87 1.60 -17.59
CA ALA A 764 -4.20 1.79 -18.99
C ALA A 764 -5.45 0.96 -19.37
N PRO A 765 -6.47 1.55 -20.03
CA PRO A 765 -7.62 0.81 -20.51
C PRO A 765 -7.23 -0.15 -21.64
N ARG A 766 -7.99 -1.23 -21.78
CA ARG A 766 -7.81 -2.20 -22.87
C ARG A 766 -9.07 -2.36 -23.68
N ALA A 767 -9.02 -1.96 -24.96
CA ALA A 767 -10.02 -2.33 -25.96
C ALA A 767 -9.82 -3.78 -26.38
N SER A 768 -10.90 -4.50 -26.65
CA SER A 768 -10.84 -5.91 -27.02
C SER A 768 -10.14 -6.12 -28.37
N ASP A 769 -9.34 -7.17 -28.41
CA ASP A 769 -8.67 -7.73 -29.59
C ASP A 769 -9.19 -9.14 -29.95
N TYR A 770 -10.33 -9.51 -29.35
CA TYR A 770 -10.98 -10.80 -29.58
C TYR A 770 -12.03 -10.70 -30.72
N ASN A 771 -13.13 -11.37 -30.67
CA ASN A 771 -14.19 -11.40 -31.66
C ASN A 771 -15.08 -10.12 -31.61
N PRO A 772 -15.34 -9.41 -32.73
CA PRO A 772 -16.15 -8.16 -32.74
C PRO A 772 -17.56 -8.32 -32.18
N ALA A 773 -18.24 -9.44 -32.43
CA ALA A 773 -19.60 -9.66 -31.93
C ALA A 773 -19.61 -9.82 -30.39
N SER A 774 -18.66 -10.58 -29.83
CA SER A 774 -18.48 -10.68 -28.38
C SER A 774 -18.03 -9.34 -27.76
N SER A 775 -17.12 -8.64 -28.44
CA SER A 775 -16.62 -7.34 -27.99
C SER A 775 -17.71 -6.28 -27.97
N ALA A 776 -18.68 -6.33 -28.92
CA ALA A 776 -19.80 -5.40 -29.02
C ALA A 776 -20.80 -5.49 -27.84
N ILE A 777 -20.80 -6.58 -27.09
CA ILE A 777 -21.59 -6.72 -25.86
C ILE A 777 -20.72 -6.49 -24.59
N GLY A 778 -19.49 -5.93 -24.76
CA GLY A 778 -18.58 -5.62 -23.68
C GLY A 778 -17.89 -6.84 -23.07
N GLN A 779 -17.84 -7.95 -23.81
CA GLN A 779 -17.09 -9.17 -23.46
C GLN A 779 -15.77 -9.22 -24.23
N GLY A 780 -15.18 -10.39 -24.39
CA GLY A 780 -13.86 -10.56 -25.00
C GLY A 780 -12.76 -10.12 -24.02
N THR A 781 -11.76 -9.41 -24.54
CA THR A 781 -10.64 -8.91 -23.75
C THR A 781 -10.78 -7.44 -23.34
N ASN A 782 -11.98 -6.86 -23.43
CA ASN A 782 -12.29 -5.52 -22.92
C ASN A 782 -12.02 -5.43 -21.42
N ALA A 783 -11.27 -4.42 -20.99
CA ALA A 783 -10.97 -4.22 -19.59
C ALA A 783 -10.83 -2.72 -19.27
N TYR A 784 -11.77 -2.19 -18.46
CA TYR A 784 -11.87 -0.77 -18.13
C TYR A 784 -12.10 -0.58 -16.62
N THR A 785 -11.68 0.58 -16.11
CA THR A 785 -11.95 1.01 -14.73
C THR A 785 -13.28 1.77 -14.65
N SER A 786 -13.82 1.98 -13.46
CA SER A 786 -15.01 2.82 -13.27
C SER A 786 -14.75 4.26 -13.69
N LEU A 787 -13.54 4.78 -13.56
CA LEU A 787 -13.16 6.11 -14.05
C LEU A 787 -13.20 6.20 -15.58
N ASN A 788 -12.68 5.17 -16.29
CA ASN A 788 -12.81 5.13 -17.76
C ASN A 788 -14.27 5.14 -18.20
N LEU A 789 -15.13 4.37 -17.50
CA LEU A 789 -16.56 4.34 -17.79
C LEU A 789 -17.25 5.67 -17.46
N ALA A 790 -16.85 6.38 -16.40
CA ALA A 790 -17.39 7.69 -16.05
C ALA A 790 -17.12 8.70 -17.16
N ARG A 791 -15.86 8.83 -17.60
CA ARG A 791 -15.48 9.74 -18.70
C ARG A 791 -16.21 9.43 -20.01
N TYR A 792 -16.32 8.16 -20.35
CA TYR A 792 -17.04 7.71 -21.53
C TYR A 792 -18.54 8.09 -21.48
N VAL A 793 -19.18 7.87 -20.34
CA VAL A 793 -20.60 8.20 -20.16
C VAL A 793 -20.80 9.71 -20.09
N SER A 794 -19.85 10.48 -19.53
CA SER A 794 -19.83 11.94 -19.59
C SER A 794 -19.85 12.42 -21.03
N THR A 795 -19.10 11.77 -21.93
CA THR A 795 -19.09 12.09 -23.37
C THR A 795 -20.46 11.81 -24.02
N ILE A 796 -21.16 10.76 -23.63
CA ILE A 796 -22.52 10.51 -24.11
C ILE A 796 -23.49 11.56 -23.54
N ALA A 797 -23.37 11.87 -22.26
CA ALA A 797 -24.26 12.77 -21.54
C ALA A 797 -24.20 14.21 -22.10
N ASN A 798 -22.98 14.71 -22.40
CA ASN A 798 -22.76 16.06 -22.96
C ASN A 798 -22.75 16.11 -24.49
N ARG A 799 -23.11 15.02 -25.18
CA ARG A 799 -23.21 14.93 -26.65
C ARG A 799 -21.91 15.12 -27.39
N GLY A 800 -20.82 14.52 -26.88
CA GLY A 800 -19.60 14.30 -27.67
C GLY A 800 -18.36 15.07 -27.26
N THR A 801 -18.36 15.87 -26.21
CA THR A 801 -17.14 16.50 -25.70
C THR A 801 -16.46 15.56 -24.68
N VAL A 802 -15.22 15.18 -24.96
CA VAL A 802 -14.38 14.38 -24.06
C VAL A 802 -13.50 15.31 -23.26
N TYR A 803 -13.73 15.40 -21.98
CA TYR A 803 -12.85 16.13 -21.06
C TYR A 803 -11.80 15.21 -20.46
N ASN A 804 -10.64 15.75 -20.12
CA ASN A 804 -9.73 15.07 -19.20
C ASN A 804 -10.33 15.14 -17.79
N SER A 805 -10.29 14.00 -17.09
CA SER A 805 -10.77 13.95 -15.70
C SER A 805 -9.83 14.75 -14.80
N ASN A 806 -10.38 15.55 -13.89
CA ASN A 806 -9.63 16.51 -13.11
C ASN A 806 -9.99 16.43 -11.62
N LEU A 807 -8.96 16.42 -10.75
CA LEU A 807 -9.10 16.44 -9.29
C LEU A 807 -8.78 17.81 -8.67
N ILE A 808 -8.17 18.74 -9.42
CA ILE A 808 -7.67 20.01 -8.87
C ILE A 808 -8.53 21.16 -9.35
N GLY A 809 -9.13 21.89 -8.41
CA GLY A 809 -9.89 23.10 -8.72
C GLY A 809 -8.98 24.32 -8.83
N LYS A 810 -8.19 24.59 -7.81
CA LYS A 810 -7.27 25.74 -7.77
C LYS A 810 -6.10 25.52 -6.83
N ILE A 811 -5.05 26.32 -7.00
CA ILE A 811 -3.90 26.44 -6.10
C ILE A 811 -3.87 27.89 -5.59
N THR A 812 -3.68 28.06 -4.27
CA THR A 812 -3.54 29.37 -3.63
C THR A 812 -2.23 29.46 -2.85
N ASP A 813 -1.76 30.68 -2.60
CA ASP A 813 -0.72 30.89 -1.60
C ASP A 813 -1.28 30.79 -0.17
N SER A 814 -0.40 30.93 0.83
CA SER A 814 -0.78 30.89 2.26
C SER A 814 -1.72 32.02 2.69
N ASP A 815 -1.81 33.09 1.91
CA ASP A 815 -2.70 34.22 2.15
C ASP A 815 -4.06 34.05 1.47
N GLY A 816 -4.25 32.97 0.72
CA GLY A 816 -5.49 32.63 0.01
C GLY A 816 -5.60 33.26 -1.39
N ASN A 817 -4.55 33.91 -1.90
CA ASN A 817 -4.55 34.44 -3.26
C ASN A 817 -4.43 33.31 -4.28
N VAL A 818 -5.26 33.34 -5.33
CA VAL A 818 -5.24 32.31 -6.36
C VAL A 818 -3.98 32.45 -7.23
N ILE A 819 -3.13 31.43 -7.20
CA ILE A 819 -1.95 31.33 -8.06
C ILE A 819 -2.31 30.71 -9.40
N LYS A 820 -3.15 29.66 -9.37
CA LYS A 820 -3.58 28.92 -10.55
C LYS A 820 -5.00 28.39 -10.36
N GLU A 821 -5.85 28.59 -11.35
CA GLU A 821 -7.16 27.99 -11.46
C GLU A 821 -7.18 27.00 -12.62
N PHE A 822 -7.80 25.84 -12.43
CA PHE A 822 -7.87 24.80 -13.44
C PHE A 822 -9.19 24.94 -14.19
N THR A 823 -9.08 25.08 -15.50
CA THR A 823 -10.22 25.16 -16.41
C THR A 823 -10.45 23.80 -17.07
N PRO A 824 -11.68 23.51 -17.53
CA PRO A 824 -11.98 22.26 -18.23
C PRO A 824 -11.04 22.03 -19.41
N ASP A 825 -10.42 20.86 -19.46
CA ASP A 825 -9.45 20.48 -20.50
C ASP A 825 -10.10 19.50 -21.48
N VAL A 826 -10.33 19.95 -22.71
CA VAL A 826 -10.97 19.15 -23.76
C VAL A 826 -9.93 18.26 -24.43
N ALA A 827 -10.02 16.96 -24.21
CA ALA A 827 -9.14 15.95 -24.81
C ALA A 827 -9.54 15.60 -26.25
N ASN A 828 -10.84 15.57 -26.55
CA ASN A 828 -11.37 15.22 -27.88
C ASN A 828 -12.80 15.72 -28.06
N LYS A 829 -13.27 15.73 -29.31
CA LYS A 829 -14.68 15.96 -29.69
C LYS A 829 -15.14 14.95 -30.71
N ALA A 830 -16.31 14.37 -30.49
CA ALA A 830 -16.95 13.42 -31.40
C ALA A 830 -17.82 14.14 -32.45
N ASP A 831 -17.24 15.13 -33.16
CA ASP A 831 -17.94 16.00 -34.11
C ASP A 831 -18.60 15.24 -35.29
N SER A 832 -18.19 14.02 -35.57
CA SER A 832 -18.76 13.17 -36.59
C SER A 832 -20.13 12.54 -36.22
N VAL A 833 -20.49 12.58 -34.93
CA VAL A 833 -21.72 11.99 -34.41
C VAL A 833 -22.86 13.01 -34.46
N SER A 834 -23.94 12.64 -35.11
CA SER A 834 -25.10 13.56 -35.27
C SER A 834 -25.90 13.72 -33.97
N ASP A 835 -26.58 14.86 -33.82
CA ASP A 835 -27.54 15.09 -32.73
C ASP A 835 -28.65 14.04 -32.65
N ALA A 836 -29.10 13.53 -33.79
CA ALA A 836 -30.10 12.46 -33.87
C ALA A 836 -29.53 11.15 -33.24
N THR A 837 -28.26 10.83 -33.51
CA THR A 837 -27.58 9.68 -32.90
C THR A 837 -27.51 9.83 -31.38
N TRP A 838 -27.07 10.97 -30.86
CA TRP A 838 -27.02 11.23 -29.42
C TRP A 838 -28.42 11.11 -28.79
N THR A 839 -29.44 11.70 -29.41
CA THR A 839 -30.82 11.63 -28.93
C THR A 839 -31.32 10.20 -28.86
N THR A 840 -31.12 9.39 -29.92
CA THR A 840 -31.52 7.97 -29.95
C THR A 840 -30.86 7.17 -28.81
N VAL A 841 -29.54 7.37 -28.60
CA VAL A 841 -28.80 6.63 -27.56
C VAL A 841 -29.24 7.08 -26.17
N GLN A 842 -29.38 8.38 -25.93
CA GLN A 842 -29.85 8.91 -24.64
C GLN A 842 -31.30 8.50 -24.34
N ASN A 843 -32.19 8.48 -25.31
CA ASN A 843 -33.56 7.94 -25.16
C ASN A 843 -33.56 6.46 -24.78
N GLY A 844 -32.75 5.64 -25.47
CA GLY A 844 -32.60 4.23 -25.11
C GLY A 844 -32.10 4.06 -23.66
N MET A 845 -31.10 4.87 -23.23
CA MET A 845 -30.62 4.87 -21.87
C MET A 845 -31.65 5.37 -20.84
N ALA A 846 -32.50 6.33 -21.19
CA ALA A 846 -33.61 6.78 -20.34
C ALA A 846 -34.65 5.66 -20.12
N ARG A 847 -34.96 4.89 -21.18
CA ARG A 847 -35.85 3.73 -21.10
C ARG A 847 -35.31 2.60 -20.23
N VAL A 848 -33.99 2.39 -20.20
CA VAL A 848 -33.35 1.44 -19.27
C VAL A 848 -33.69 1.77 -17.80
N ILE A 849 -33.74 3.06 -17.45
CA ILE A 849 -34.07 3.52 -16.12
C ILE A 849 -35.58 3.46 -15.86
N SER A 850 -36.37 4.07 -16.71
CA SER A 850 -37.85 4.21 -16.48
C SER A 850 -38.60 2.90 -16.53
N GLU A 851 -38.11 1.93 -17.32
CA GLU A 851 -38.74 0.62 -17.51
C GLU A 851 -37.91 -0.54 -16.89
N GLY A 852 -36.79 -0.22 -16.22
CA GLY A 852 -35.83 -1.20 -15.67
C GLY A 852 -36.09 -1.59 -14.21
N ALA A 853 -35.24 -2.50 -13.71
CA ALA A 853 -35.37 -3.08 -12.36
C ALA A 853 -35.27 -2.05 -11.21
N ILE A 854 -34.57 -0.93 -11.41
CA ILE A 854 -34.39 0.12 -10.38
C ILE A 854 -35.34 1.32 -10.55
N SER A 855 -36.33 1.24 -11.47
CA SER A 855 -37.24 2.36 -11.78
C SER A 855 -37.98 2.90 -10.55
N MET A 856 -38.40 2.04 -9.64
CA MET A 856 -39.08 2.46 -8.39
C MET A 856 -38.22 3.33 -7.50
N LEU A 857 -36.91 3.13 -7.51
CA LEU A 857 -35.99 3.94 -6.77
C LEU A 857 -35.65 5.25 -7.51
N THR A 858 -35.32 5.14 -8.78
CA THR A 858 -34.88 6.32 -9.57
C THR A 858 -36.00 7.32 -9.80
N ASN A 859 -37.29 6.90 -9.79
CA ASN A 859 -38.45 7.79 -9.82
C ASN A 859 -38.58 8.69 -8.55
N ARG A 860 -37.79 8.45 -7.49
CA ARG A 860 -37.72 9.31 -6.30
C ARG A 860 -36.75 10.48 -6.50
N LEU A 861 -35.88 10.41 -7.48
CA LEU A 861 -34.95 11.50 -7.77
C LEU A 861 -35.69 12.71 -8.37
N PRO A 862 -35.29 13.95 -8.02
CA PRO A 862 -35.93 15.15 -8.50
C PRO A 862 -35.56 15.51 -9.96
N VAL A 863 -34.85 14.63 -10.65
CA VAL A 863 -34.29 14.84 -11.98
C VAL A 863 -34.53 13.64 -12.90
N LYS A 864 -34.51 13.88 -14.18
CA LYS A 864 -34.54 12.78 -15.18
C LYS A 864 -33.18 12.07 -15.18
N VAL A 865 -33.20 10.73 -15.23
CA VAL A 865 -32.00 9.91 -15.24
C VAL A 865 -31.93 9.01 -16.46
N CYS A 866 -30.77 8.88 -17.05
CA CYS A 866 -30.45 7.94 -18.11
C CYS A 866 -29.36 6.98 -17.61
N GLY A 867 -29.34 5.71 -18.03
CA GLY A 867 -28.36 4.78 -17.56
C GLY A 867 -28.27 3.49 -18.36
N LYS A 868 -27.30 2.65 -17.96
CA LYS A 868 -27.15 1.32 -18.56
C LYS A 868 -26.57 0.34 -17.52
N SER A 869 -27.26 -0.81 -17.40
CA SER A 869 -26.79 -1.94 -16.60
C SER A 869 -25.74 -2.76 -17.36
N GLY A 870 -24.74 -3.29 -16.63
CA GLY A 870 -23.73 -4.19 -17.16
C GLY A 870 -23.52 -5.40 -16.27
N THR A 871 -23.54 -6.59 -16.87
CA THR A 871 -23.17 -7.85 -16.22
C THR A 871 -22.08 -8.50 -17.05
N ALA A 872 -20.96 -8.86 -16.43
CA ALA A 872 -19.88 -9.56 -17.10
C ALA A 872 -19.51 -10.82 -16.31
N GLN A 873 -19.46 -11.95 -17.02
CA GLN A 873 -19.03 -13.22 -16.44
C GLN A 873 -17.57 -13.45 -16.75
N GLU A 874 -16.75 -13.60 -15.71
CA GLU A 874 -15.34 -13.95 -15.83
C GLU A 874 -15.11 -15.41 -15.42
N ASP A 875 -15.69 -15.82 -14.30
CA ASP A 875 -15.59 -17.18 -13.76
C ASP A 875 -17.00 -17.80 -13.61
N LYS A 876 -17.15 -19.05 -14.00
CA LYS A 876 -18.41 -19.79 -13.86
C LYS A 876 -18.73 -20.21 -12.43
N LYS A 877 -17.71 -20.21 -11.55
CA LYS A 877 -17.83 -20.61 -10.14
C LYS A 877 -18.01 -19.42 -9.19
N ARG A 878 -17.87 -18.19 -9.70
CA ARG A 878 -18.01 -16.96 -8.93
C ARG A 878 -19.20 -16.14 -9.45
N GLY A 879 -19.69 -15.22 -8.64
CA GLY A 879 -20.70 -14.26 -9.06
C GLY A 879 -20.25 -13.44 -10.27
N ASN A 880 -21.18 -12.93 -11.05
CA ASN A 880 -20.86 -12.02 -12.15
C ASN A 880 -20.37 -10.67 -11.61
N HIS A 881 -19.54 -9.97 -12.37
CA HIS A 881 -19.27 -8.56 -12.13
C HIS A 881 -20.52 -7.73 -12.40
N ALA A 882 -20.82 -6.80 -11.51
CA ALA A 882 -21.93 -5.87 -11.64
C ALA A 882 -21.41 -4.47 -11.96
N CYS A 883 -21.83 -3.91 -13.09
CA CYS A 883 -21.53 -2.55 -13.49
C CYS A 883 -22.82 -1.76 -13.71
N TYR A 884 -22.81 -0.49 -13.37
CA TYR A 884 -23.91 0.41 -13.70
C TYR A 884 -23.36 1.80 -14.01
N VAL A 885 -23.83 2.39 -15.10
CA VAL A 885 -23.54 3.77 -15.48
C VAL A 885 -24.84 4.56 -15.56
N MET A 886 -24.82 5.79 -15.04
CA MET A 886 -25.98 6.63 -14.93
C MET A 886 -25.57 8.10 -15.09
N PHE A 887 -26.43 8.92 -15.70
CA PHE A 887 -26.29 10.37 -15.67
C PHE A 887 -27.65 11.04 -15.50
N SER A 888 -27.65 12.19 -14.86
CA SER A 888 -28.84 13.02 -14.68
C SER A 888 -28.95 14.10 -15.74
N GLN A 889 -30.15 14.57 -15.99
CA GLN A 889 -30.47 15.68 -16.86
C GLN A 889 -31.41 16.65 -16.12
N ASN A 890 -31.15 17.95 -16.22
CA ASN A 890 -32.07 18.99 -15.78
C ASN A 890 -33.32 19.08 -16.68
N ASP A 891 -34.21 20.00 -16.35
CA ASP A 891 -35.46 20.21 -17.12
C ASP A 891 -35.20 20.67 -18.57
N GLU A 892 -34.05 21.26 -18.85
CA GLU A 892 -33.62 21.68 -20.19
C GLU A 892 -32.99 20.54 -21.00
N GLY A 893 -32.80 19.38 -20.39
CA GLY A 893 -32.16 18.21 -20.98
C GLY A 893 -30.63 18.24 -20.96
N GLN A 894 -30.03 19.18 -20.23
CA GLN A 894 -28.57 19.27 -20.06
C GLN A 894 -28.13 18.28 -18.96
N ALA A 895 -27.02 17.59 -19.20
CA ALA A 895 -26.44 16.68 -18.21
C ALA A 895 -25.82 17.45 -17.05
N GLU A 896 -26.05 16.98 -15.82
CA GLU A 896 -25.52 17.62 -14.59
C GLU A 896 -24.45 16.79 -13.89
N VAL A 897 -24.68 15.48 -13.73
CA VAL A 897 -23.71 14.59 -13.07
C VAL A 897 -23.79 13.18 -13.64
N VAL A 898 -22.62 12.57 -13.76
CA VAL A 898 -22.45 11.15 -14.12
C VAL A 898 -22.08 10.36 -12.88
N THR A 899 -22.64 9.15 -12.76
CA THR A 899 -22.29 8.18 -11.71
C THR A 899 -21.97 6.84 -12.34
N THR A 900 -20.87 6.25 -11.98
CA THR A 900 -20.44 4.92 -12.44
C THR A 900 -20.07 4.05 -11.24
N VAL A 901 -20.68 2.88 -11.18
CA VAL A 901 -20.45 1.89 -10.13
C VAL A 901 -19.94 0.59 -10.73
N MET A 902 -18.87 0.06 -10.14
CA MET A 902 -18.31 -1.26 -10.45
C MET A 902 -18.15 -2.07 -9.17
N LEU A 903 -18.83 -3.22 -9.12
CA LEU A 903 -18.79 -4.17 -8.01
C LEU A 903 -18.32 -5.53 -8.55
N PRO A 904 -17.03 -5.88 -8.37
CA PRO A 904 -16.55 -7.20 -8.75
C PRO A 904 -17.32 -8.31 -8.06
N TYR A 905 -17.74 -9.33 -8.81
CA TYR A 905 -18.40 -10.53 -8.34
C TYR A 905 -19.68 -10.31 -7.51
N ALA A 906 -20.41 -9.21 -7.75
CA ALA A 906 -21.60 -8.84 -7.00
C ALA A 906 -22.91 -9.44 -7.57
N TYR A 907 -22.83 -10.54 -8.28
CA TYR A 907 -23.90 -11.40 -8.79
C TYR A 907 -24.76 -10.75 -9.88
N ALA A 908 -25.44 -9.64 -9.59
CA ALA A 908 -26.40 -8.99 -10.49
C ALA A 908 -26.12 -7.49 -10.68
N ALA A 909 -26.30 -6.99 -11.91
CA ALA A 909 -26.13 -5.57 -12.24
C ALA A 909 -27.04 -4.65 -11.41
N SER A 910 -28.20 -5.12 -10.93
CA SER A 910 -29.08 -4.38 -10.03
C SER A 910 -28.39 -3.95 -8.73
N ASN A 911 -27.45 -4.73 -8.21
CA ASN A 911 -26.67 -4.35 -7.02
C ASN A 911 -25.84 -3.08 -7.26
N ALA A 912 -25.18 -2.99 -8.43
CA ALA A 912 -24.49 -1.77 -8.85
C ALA A 912 -25.48 -0.63 -9.18
N GLY A 913 -26.66 -0.95 -9.70
CA GLY A 913 -27.72 0.01 -9.99
C GLY A 913 -28.31 0.67 -8.73
N ILE A 914 -28.55 -0.11 -7.68
CA ILE A 914 -28.98 0.39 -6.37
C ILE A 914 -27.90 1.32 -5.78
N MET A 915 -26.62 0.92 -5.88
CA MET A 915 -25.52 1.76 -5.41
C MET A 915 -25.40 3.06 -6.22
N ALA A 916 -25.60 3.01 -7.55
CA ALA A 916 -25.63 4.20 -8.40
C ALA A 916 -26.79 5.14 -8.02
N TYR A 917 -27.96 4.58 -7.70
CA TYR A 917 -29.07 5.35 -7.13
C TYR A 917 -28.68 6.00 -5.78
N TYR A 918 -28.04 5.25 -4.88
CA TYR A 918 -27.59 5.80 -3.59
C TYR A 918 -26.64 7.00 -3.77
N ALA A 919 -25.71 6.92 -4.72
CA ALA A 919 -24.81 8.01 -5.02
C ALA A 919 -25.56 9.24 -5.57
N MET A 920 -26.47 9.03 -6.53
CA MET A 920 -27.31 10.12 -7.08
C MET A 920 -28.23 10.73 -6.02
N ALA A 921 -28.91 9.90 -5.20
CA ALA A 921 -29.77 10.35 -4.11
C ALA A 921 -28.98 11.17 -3.07
N SER A 922 -27.72 10.77 -2.80
CA SER A 922 -26.85 11.52 -1.91
C SER A 922 -26.45 12.88 -2.49
N TYR A 923 -26.21 12.95 -3.80
CA TYR A 923 -25.85 14.18 -4.49
C TYR A 923 -27.02 15.19 -4.54
N TYR A 924 -28.27 14.70 -4.74
CA TYR A 924 -29.49 15.51 -4.78
C TYR A 924 -30.18 15.62 -3.43
N ASP A 925 -29.54 15.21 -2.35
CA ASP A 925 -30.08 15.20 -0.97
C ASP A 925 -31.47 14.56 -0.88
N THR A 926 -31.69 13.48 -1.64
CA THR A 926 -32.90 12.68 -1.66
C THR A 926 -32.81 11.60 -0.56
N GLU A 927 -33.94 11.34 0.11
CA GLU A 927 -34.01 10.29 1.15
C GLU A 927 -33.71 8.91 0.57
N ILE A 928 -32.77 8.19 1.19
CA ILE A 928 -32.42 6.83 0.85
C ILE A 928 -33.19 5.88 1.76
N PRO A 929 -33.88 4.87 1.21
CA PRO A 929 -34.57 3.87 2.01
C PRO A 929 -33.67 3.14 3.00
N SER A 930 -34.15 2.79 4.17
CA SER A 930 -33.39 2.12 5.23
C SER A 930 -32.86 0.74 4.79
N SER A 931 -33.64 0.03 3.98
CA SER A 931 -33.22 -1.22 3.34
C SER A 931 -33.80 -1.34 1.93
N VAL A 932 -33.03 -1.87 1.01
CA VAL A 932 -33.46 -2.16 -0.37
C VAL A 932 -32.93 -3.54 -0.76
N TYR A 933 -33.82 -4.50 -0.91
CA TYR A 933 -33.49 -5.84 -1.36
C TYR A 933 -33.91 -6.05 -2.80
N PHE A 934 -33.09 -6.72 -3.57
CA PHE A 934 -33.45 -7.18 -4.89
C PHE A 934 -33.85 -8.65 -4.83
N ASP A 935 -35.12 -8.94 -5.13
CA ASP A 935 -35.58 -10.32 -5.24
C ASP A 935 -35.26 -10.87 -6.63
N VAL A 936 -34.34 -11.82 -6.70
CA VAL A 936 -33.88 -12.46 -7.93
C VAL A 936 -35.01 -13.26 -8.61
N ASN A 937 -35.97 -13.80 -7.82
CA ASN A 937 -37.05 -14.62 -8.35
C ASN A 937 -38.16 -13.81 -8.99
N THR A 938 -38.42 -12.62 -8.46
CA THR A 938 -39.49 -11.75 -9.01
C THR A 938 -38.92 -10.68 -9.95
N ASN A 939 -37.59 -10.47 -9.96
CA ASN A 939 -36.92 -9.41 -10.70
C ASN A 939 -37.37 -7.99 -10.29
N PHE A 940 -37.92 -7.85 -9.07
CA PHE A 940 -38.35 -6.58 -8.49
C PHE A 940 -37.58 -6.22 -7.24
N ILE A 941 -37.53 -4.91 -6.94
CA ILE A 941 -37.01 -4.39 -5.69
C ILE A 941 -38.10 -4.46 -4.63
N ILE A 942 -37.79 -5.06 -3.50
CA ILE A 942 -38.65 -5.08 -2.33
C ILE A 942 -38.10 -4.00 -1.36
N ASN A 943 -38.95 -3.03 -1.01
CA ASN A 943 -38.69 -2.10 0.07
C ASN A 943 -39.36 -2.63 1.34
N GLU A 944 -38.64 -2.81 2.42
CA GLU A 944 -39.16 -2.96 3.77
C GLU A 944 -39.30 -1.62 4.47
#